data_efc64e5a116a6b1c33911a2ae07f4866
#
_entry.id   efc64e5a116a6b1c33911a2ae07f4866
#
_cell.length_a   1.000
_cell.length_b   1.000
_cell.length_c   1.000
_cell.angle_alpha   90.00
_cell.angle_beta   90.00
_cell.angle_gamma   90.00
#
_symmetry.space_group_name_H-M   'P 1'
#
loop_
_entity.id
_entity.type
_entity.pdbx_description
1 polymer ?
#
loop_
_entity_poly.entity_id
_entity_poly.type
_entity_poly.pdbx_seq_one_letter_code
_entity_poly.pdbx_strand_id
1 'polypeptide(L)'
;MAKKYVYLFSEGNANMRELLGGKGANLAEMTNIGLPVPQGFTITTEACTQYYEDGRQINPEIMAQIMEYIEKMEQIVGKKFGDKENPLLVSVRSGARASMPGMMDTILNLGLNEEVVGVIAEKSGNARWAWDCYRRFIQMYSDVVMEVGKKYFEQLIDKMKEEKGVKFDVELNADDLKTLANQFKAEYKSKIGSDFPDDPKEQLMGAIKAVFRSWDNPRANVYRRDNDIPYSWGTAVNVQMMAFGNMGDDCGTGVAFTRDPATGANGLFGEFLTNAQGEDVVAGVRTPMHISEMENKFPEAFAQFKEVCKTLENHYRDMQDMEFTVEHGKLYMLQTRNGKRTAQAALKIACDLVDEGMRTEKEAVLMIDPRNLDTLLHPQFDAAALKKAQAIGRGLGASPGAACGKIVFTAEDAKEWKAKGEKVVLVRLETSPEDIEGMKAAQGILTVRGGMTSHAAVVARGMGTCCVSGCGDIDMDEENKQFTLAGKTFHEGDFLSIDGSTGNIYDGIIPTVDASIAGEFGRIMGWADKFRRLKVRTNADTPRDAKKARELGAEGIGLCRTEHMFFGEGRIDAFREMICSTTVEEREKALAKILPMQQADFEALYEALEGTPVCIRFLDPPLHEFVPTEEGDIEALAATQGKTVAEIKAIIASLHEFNPMMGHRGCRLAVTYPEIAKMQTRAVIRAAINVQRVHPDWNVKPEIMIPLIGDVKELKYVKQFVVDTANEEIETAGVTLQYEVGTMIEIPRAALTADEIAKEADFFCFGTNDLTQMTFGFSRDDAGKFLSAYYDAKIFENDPFAKLDQIGVGKLMDMAVKLGRPVNPHLHIGICGEHGGDPTSVEFCDKLGLDYVSCSPFRVPIARLAAAQAAIKQK
;
A
#
# COMPACT_ATOMS: atom_id res chain seq x y z
N MET A 1 4.81 39.95 11.00
CA MET A 1 4.18 39.24 12.13
C MET A 1 4.91 37.96 12.41
N ALA A 2 5.15 37.64 13.70
CA ALA A 2 5.76 36.37 14.10
C ALA A 2 4.83 35.22 13.70
N LYS A 3 5.43 34.10 13.26
CA LYS A 3 4.69 32.89 12.86
C LYS A 3 4.05 32.29 14.12
N LYS A 4 2.79 31.85 13.99
CA LYS A 4 2.08 31.17 15.06
C LYS A 4 2.31 29.66 14.98
N TYR A 5 2.91 29.09 16.04
CA TYR A 5 3.23 27.67 16.15
C TYR A 5 2.34 26.91 17.14
N VAL A 6 1.58 27.62 17.95
CA VAL A 6 0.76 27.02 19.01
C VAL A 6 -0.66 27.57 18.96
N TYR A 7 -1.66 26.71 19.09
CA TYR A 7 -3.07 27.03 19.03
C TYR A 7 -3.80 26.41 20.21
N LEU A 8 -4.61 27.23 20.92
CA LEU A 8 -5.61 26.65 21.84
C LEU A 8 -6.63 25.83 21.04
N PHE A 9 -7.29 24.86 21.66
CA PHE A 9 -8.36 24.13 21.00
C PHE A 9 -9.45 25.06 20.49
N SER A 10 -9.79 26.08 21.25
CA SER A 10 -10.77 27.11 20.85
C SER A 10 -10.34 27.98 19.66
N GLU A 11 -9.08 27.98 19.30
CA GLU A 11 -8.52 28.74 18.17
C GLU A 11 -8.45 27.96 16.86
N GLY A 12 -8.70 26.67 16.89
CA GLY A 12 -8.61 25.80 15.72
C GLY A 12 -9.97 25.28 15.25
N ASN A 13 -9.95 24.51 14.17
CA ASN A 13 -11.14 23.84 13.63
C ASN A 13 -10.73 22.62 12.77
N ALA A 14 -11.72 21.86 12.30
CA ALA A 14 -11.50 20.63 11.51
C ALA A 14 -10.77 20.87 10.19
N ASN A 15 -10.82 22.08 9.63
CA ASN A 15 -10.16 22.39 8.35
C ASN A 15 -8.65 22.65 8.51
N MET A 16 -8.15 22.69 9.73
CA MET A 16 -6.74 22.94 10.03
C MET A 16 -5.94 21.64 10.23
N ARG A 17 -6.37 20.56 9.63
CA ARG A 17 -5.75 19.24 9.79
C ARG A 17 -4.28 19.22 9.38
N GLU A 18 -3.90 19.99 8.36
CA GLU A 18 -2.51 20.07 7.91
C GLU A 18 -1.60 20.65 8.99
N LEU A 19 -2.10 21.62 9.73
CA LEU A 19 -1.35 22.34 10.73
C LEU A 19 -1.45 21.72 12.14
N LEU A 20 -2.65 21.27 12.53
CA LEU A 20 -2.92 20.76 13.87
C LEU A 20 -2.85 19.22 13.95
N GLY A 21 -2.67 18.54 12.83
CA GLY A 21 -2.82 17.09 12.76
C GLY A 21 -4.28 16.66 12.87
N GLY A 22 -4.55 15.38 12.71
CA GLY A 22 -5.91 14.84 12.79
C GLY A 22 -6.53 14.99 14.18
N LYS A 23 -5.79 14.63 15.20
CA LYS A 23 -6.26 14.72 16.60
C LYS A 23 -6.50 16.17 17.04
N GLY A 24 -5.55 17.05 16.78
CA GLY A 24 -5.64 18.44 17.18
C GLY A 24 -6.80 19.16 16.51
N ALA A 25 -6.99 18.95 15.21
CA ALA A 25 -8.10 19.53 14.47
C ALA A 25 -9.46 19.05 15.01
N ASN A 26 -9.59 17.76 15.33
CA ASN A 26 -10.83 17.21 15.87
C ASN A 26 -11.11 17.64 17.32
N LEU A 27 -10.08 17.76 18.14
CA LEU A 27 -10.23 18.33 19.50
C LEU A 27 -10.72 19.78 19.44
N ALA A 28 -10.16 20.57 18.52
CA ALA A 28 -10.61 21.94 18.28
C ALA A 28 -12.06 22.00 17.79
N GLU A 29 -12.42 21.16 16.84
CA GLU A 29 -13.79 21.08 16.31
C GLU A 29 -14.81 20.67 17.37
N MET A 30 -14.52 19.65 18.15
CA MET A 30 -15.39 19.23 19.25
C MET A 30 -15.57 20.35 20.28
N THR A 31 -14.52 21.10 20.58
CA THR A 31 -14.58 22.24 21.48
C THR A 31 -15.52 23.33 20.91
N ASN A 32 -15.39 23.64 19.63
CA ASN A 32 -16.18 24.71 18.98
C ASN A 32 -17.67 24.37 18.87
N ILE A 33 -18.03 23.09 18.72
CA ILE A 33 -19.43 22.67 18.69
C ILE A 33 -20.01 22.40 20.08
N GLY A 34 -19.26 22.71 21.14
CA GLY A 34 -19.76 22.70 22.51
C GLY A 34 -19.73 21.36 23.22
N LEU A 35 -18.97 20.40 22.75
CA LEU A 35 -18.83 19.10 23.40
C LEU A 35 -17.89 19.17 24.61
N PRO A 36 -18.04 18.27 25.60
CA PRO A 36 -17.23 18.28 26.82
C PRO A 36 -15.82 17.74 26.56
N VAL A 37 -14.91 18.61 26.15
CA VAL A 37 -13.52 18.28 25.85
C VAL A 37 -12.62 18.87 26.93
N PRO A 38 -11.73 18.08 27.56
CA PRO A 38 -10.71 18.64 28.41
C PRO A 38 -9.86 19.64 27.61
N GLN A 39 -9.70 20.84 28.09
CA GLN A 39 -9.06 21.90 27.32
C GLN A 39 -7.54 21.73 27.23
N GLY A 40 -6.95 22.37 26.25
CA GLY A 40 -5.53 22.32 25.99
C GLY A 40 -5.13 23.13 24.77
N PHE A 41 -3.93 22.82 24.27
CA PHE A 41 -3.40 23.46 23.07
C PHE A 41 -2.66 22.45 22.18
N THR A 42 -2.49 22.82 20.93
CA THR A 42 -1.76 22.03 19.93
C THR A 42 -0.53 22.78 19.46
N ILE A 43 0.61 22.12 19.48
CA ILE A 43 1.86 22.59 18.87
C ILE A 43 1.86 22.04 17.45
N THR A 44 2.01 22.91 16.47
CA THR A 44 1.76 22.61 15.07
C THR A 44 2.77 21.65 14.42
N THR A 45 2.37 21.05 13.31
CA THR A 45 3.27 20.25 12.45
C THR A 45 4.43 21.09 11.93
N GLU A 46 4.23 22.38 11.72
CA GLU A 46 5.30 23.30 11.29
C GLU A 46 6.37 23.49 12.38
N ALA A 47 5.99 23.43 13.64
CA ALA A 47 6.95 23.43 14.73
C ALA A 47 7.82 22.16 14.71
N CYS A 48 7.24 21.02 14.34
CA CYS A 48 7.98 19.77 14.19
C CYS A 48 9.00 19.86 13.05
N THR A 49 8.60 20.34 11.89
CA THR A 49 9.52 20.49 10.75
C THR A 49 10.62 21.48 11.07
N GLN A 50 10.32 22.56 11.76
CA GLN A 50 11.31 23.53 12.22
C GLN A 50 12.30 22.91 13.24
N TYR A 51 11.83 22.04 14.12
CA TYR A 51 12.67 21.28 15.03
C TYR A 51 13.76 20.50 14.30
N TYR A 52 13.42 19.83 13.19
CA TYR A 52 14.40 19.10 12.40
C TYR A 52 15.33 20.02 11.60
N GLU A 53 14.83 21.12 11.08
CA GLU A 53 15.65 22.14 10.39
C GLU A 53 16.68 22.77 11.34
N ASP A 54 16.32 22.95 12.59
CA ASP A 54 17.18 23.53 13.65
C ASP A 54 18.09 22.49 14.33
N GLY A 55 18.32 21.35 13.71
CA GLY A 55 19.21 20.30 14.22
C GLY A 55 18.67 19.55 15.43
N ARG A 56 17.37 19.24 15.43
CA ARG A 56 16.63 18.55 16.49
C ARG A 56 16.59 19.34 17.79
N GLN A 57 16.38 20.64 17.66
CA GLN A 57 16.22 21.55 18.80
C GLN A 57 14.99 22.44 18.59
N ILE A 58 14.31 22.75 19.70
CA ILE A 58 13.20 23.69 19.70
C ILE A 58 13.79 25.11 19.82
N ASN A 59 13.55 25.96 18.81
CA ASN A 59 14.10 27.30 18.81
C ASN A 59 13.43 28.21 19.87
N PRO A 60 14.07 29.36 20.25
CA PRO A 60 13.52 30.25 21.28
C PRO A 60 12.13 30.80 21.00
N GLU A 61 11.77 31.03 19.75
CA GLU A 61 10.44 31.52 19.34
C GLU A 61 9.35 30.49 19.64
N ILE A 62 9.56 29.27 19.27
CA ILE A 62 8.62 28.15 19.54
C ILE A 62 8.52 27.94 21.06
N MET A 63 9.66 27.92 21.74
CA MET A 63 9.72 27.76 23.19
C MET A 63 8.91 28.84 23.92
N ALA A 64 9.06 30.11 23.51
CA ALA A 64 8.32 31.24 24.10
C ALA A 64 6.82 31.08 23.90
N GLN A 65 6.37 30.64 22.71
CA GLN A 65 4.96 30.42 22.46
C GLN A 65 4.41 29.26 23.29
N ILE A 66 5.16 28.18 23.46
CA ILE A 66 4.75 27.05 24.32
C ILE A 66 4.55 27.54 25.76
N MET A 67 5.48 28.33 26.30
CA MET A 67 5.38 28.86 27.66
C MET A 67 4.19 29.82 27.82
N GLU A 68 3.94 30.66 26.85
CA GLU A 68 2.76 31.55 26.81
C GLU A 68 1.45 30.77 26.83
N TYR A 69 1.36 29.68 26.04
CA TYR A 69 0.15 28.89 25.92
C TYR A 69 -0.09 27.98 27.14
N ILE A 70 0.95 27.61 27.87
CA ILE A 70 0.78 26.96 29.18
C ILE A 70 0.03 27.91 30.11
N GLU A 71 0.44 29.19 30.18
CA GLU A 71 -0.25 30.21 31.02
C GLU A 71 -1.71 30.43 30.58
N LYS A 72 -1.96 30.50 29.28
CA LYS A 72 -3.33 30.62 28.75
C LYS A 72 -4.19 29.42 29.11
N MET A 73 -3.63 28.22 29.01
CA MET A 73 -4.32 26.98 29.39
C MET A 73 -4.65 26.99 30.90
N GLU A 74 -3.72 27.37 31.73
CA GLU A 74 -3.91 27.48 33.18
C GLU A 74 -5.08 28.41 33.53
N GLN A 75 -5.21 29.52 32.83
CA GLN A 75 -6.31 30.48 33.02
C GLN A 75 -7.67 29.87 32.61
N ILE A 76 -7.71 29.12 31.50
CA ILE A 76 -8.93 28.49 30.99
C ILE A 76 -9.44 27.40 31.93
N VAL A 77 -8.55 26.52 32.41
CA VAL A 77 -8.92 25.37 33.23
C VAL A 77 -9.01 25.69 34.72
N GLY A 78 -8.50 26.81 35.15
CA GLY A 78 -8.49 27.24 36.56
C GLY A 78 -7.56 26.45 37.46
N LYS A 79 -6.57 25.75 36.88
CA LYS A 79 -5.55 25.01 37.61
C LYS A 79 -4.17 25.48 37.13
N LYS A 80 -3.18 25.30 37.98
CA LYS A 80 -1.83 25.79 37.67
C LYS A 80 -0.84 24.61 37.64
N PHE A 81 0.03 24.64 36.65
CA PHE A 81 1.03 23.59 36.43
C PHE A 81 2.09 23.66 37.53
N GLY A 82 2.22 22.59 38.29
CA GLY A 82 3.14 22.51 39.41
C GLY A 82 2.67 23.21 40.70
N ASP A 83 1.41 23.60 40.79
CA ASP A 83 0.84 24.28 41.94
C ASP A 83 0.74 23.37 43.17
N LYS A 84 0.93 23.98 44.33
CA LYS A 84 0.78 23.31 45.62
C LYS A 84 -0.64 23.29 46.13
N GLU A 85 -1.54 24.05 45.53
CA GLU A 85 -2.94 24.15 45.97
C GLU A 85 -3.90 23.49 45.01
N ASN A 86 -3.77 23.76 43.72
CA ASN A 86 -4.62 23.19 42.67
C ASN A 86 -3.81 22.83 41.43
N PRO A 87 -3.08 21.73 41.47
CA PRO A 87 -2.15 21.40 40.40
C PRO A 87 -2.87 20.93 39.14
N LEU A 88 -2.37 21.40 37.98
CA LEU A 88 -2.75 20.94 36.66
C LEU A 88 -1.89 19.73 36.26
N LEU A 89 -2.52 18.67 35.85
CA LEU A 89 -1.88 17.53 35.21
C LEU A 89 -2.28 17.48 33.74
N VAL A 90 -1.35 17.15 32.86
CA VAL A 90 -1.60 17.14 31.41
C VAL A 90 -1.12 15.84 30.77
N SER A 91 -1.73 15.52 29.64
CA SER A 91 -1.21 14.52 28.70
C SER A 91 -0.49 15.22 27.55
N VAL A 92 0.49 14.54 26.98
CA VAL A 92 1.15 14.94 25.73
C VAL A 92 0.98 13.82 24.73
N ARG A 93 0.33 14.12 23.62
CA ARG A 93 0.01 13.14 22.58
C ARG A 93 0.46 13.62 21.21
N SER A 94 0.97 12.70 20.41
CA SER A 94 1.25 12.96 19.00
C SER A 94 -0.04 13.09 18.20
N GLY A 95 0.03 13.81 17.09
CA GLY A 95 -1.10 13.94 16.17
C GLY A 95 -0.62 14.26 14.77
N ALA A 96 -0.35 13.24 13.96
CA ALA A 96 0.00 13.44 12.56
C ALA A 96 -1.25 13.72 11.73
N ARG A 97 -1.06 14.29 10.54
CA ARG A 97 -2.14 14.55 9.57
C ARG A 97 -2.86 13.26 9.19
N ALA A 98 -2.11 12.17 9.02
CA ALA A 98 -2.64 10.84 8.80
C ALA A 98 -2.46 9.99 10.07
N SER A 99 -3.42 9.10 10.35
CA SER A 99 -3.34 8.20 11.49
C SER A 99 -2.18 7.22 11.36
N MET A 100 -1.36 7.11 12.40
CA MET A 100 -0.21 6.20 12.48
C MET A 100 -0.28 5.40 13.79
N PRO A 101 -1.17 4.37 13.88
CA PRO A 101 -1.40 3.65 15.13
C PRO A 101 -0.13 2.95 15.66
N GLY A 102 0.17 3.14 16.93
CA GLY A 102 1.29 2.50 17.60
C GLY A 102 2.69 2.97 17.18
N MET A 103 2.77 3.94 16.27
CA MET A 103 4.07 4.45 15.77
C MET A 103 4.57 5.66 16.54
N MET A 104 3.68 6.36 17.23
CA MET A 104 3.95 7.62 17.89
C MET A 104 3.51 7.57 19.35
N ASP A 105 4.13 8.37 20.18
CA ASP A 105 4.09 8.23 21.63
C ASP A 105 3.03 9.09 22.31
N THR A 106 2.58 8.60 23.48
CA THR A 106 1.68 9.32 24.40
C THR A 106 2.29 9.29 25.78
N ILE A 107 2.30 10.43 26.47
CA ILE A 107 2.73 10.54 27.86
C ILE A 107 1.61 11.13 28.70
N LEU A 108 1.21 10.45 29.76
CA LEU A 108 0.13 10.85 30.67
C LEU A 108 0.69 11.37 31.99
N ASN A 109 -0.14 12.12 32.70
CA ASN A 109 0.12 12.54 34.09
C ASN A 109 1.34 13.46 34.27
N LEU A 110 1.68 14.24 33.24
CA LEU A 110 2.76 15.23 33.38
C LEU A 110 2.39 16.31 34.39
N GLY A 111 3.37 16.73 35.17
CA GLY A 111 3.22 17.68 36.26
C GLY A 111 3.35 17.04 37.64
N LEU A 112 3.45 15.70 37.71
CA LEU A 112 3.62 14.98 38.94
C LEU A 112 5.07 15.01 39.44
N ASN A 113 5.20 15.26 40.72
CA ASN A 113 6.40 15.09 41.51
C ASN A 113 5.97 14.69 42.93
N GLU A 114 6.90 14.47 43.87
CA GLU A 114 6.55 14.01 45.23
C GLU A 114 5.63 14.99 45.96
N GLU A 115 5.83 16.28 45.77
CA GLU A 115 4.99 17.30 46.39
C GLU A 115 3.58 17.32 45.78
N VAL A 116 3.46 17.31 44.47
CA VAL A 116 2.18 17.33 43.75
C VAL A 116 1.36 16.05 44.03
N VAL A 117 2.01 14.90 44.09
CA VAL A 117 1.36 13.62 44.44
C VAL A 117 0.73 13.72 45.83
N GLY A 118 1.44 14.30 46.81
CA GLY A 118 0.89 14.53 48.13
C GLY A 118 -0.35 15.43 48.11
N VAL A 119 -0.31 16.51 47.33
CA VAL A 119 -1.41 17.46 47.18
C VAL A 119 -2.65 16.78 46.59
N ILE A 120 -2.51 16.05 45.49
CA ILE A 120 -3.66 15.38 44.85
C ILE A 120 -4.20 14.22 45.66
N ALA A 121 -3.34 13.54 46.43
CA ALA A 121 -3.75 12.49 47.34
C ALA A 121 -4.65 13.06 48.46
N GLU A 122 -4.27 14.16 49.03
CA GLU A 122 -5.02 14.85 50.09
C GLU A 122 -6.33 15.45 49.54
N LYS A 123 -6.26 16.18 48.44
CA LYS A 123 -7.46 16.81 47.83
C LYS A 123 -8.53 15.82 47.38
N SER A 124 -8.10 14.73 46.78
CA SER A 124 -9.04 13.69 46.29
C SER A 124 -9.54 12.77 47.38
N GLY A 125 -8.84 12.69 48.49
CA GLY A 125 -9.10 11.66 49.52
C GLY A 125 -8.75 10.26 49.01
N ASN A 126 -8.01 10.13 47.93
CA ASN A 126 -7.66 8.86 47.27
C ASN A 126 -6.15 8.77 47.01
N ALA A 127 -5.42 8.42 48.06
CA ALA A 127 -3.95 8.29 47.97
C ALA A 127 -3.52 7.18 47.01
N ARG A 128 -4.31 6.10 46.92
CA ARG A 128 -4.01 5.01 46.01
C ARG A 128 -4.02 5.50 44.55
N TRP A 129 -5.03 6.24 44.15
CA TRP A 129 -5.10 6.82 42.81
C TRP A 129 -3.90 7.74 42.53
N ALA A 130 -3.59 8.61 43.46
CA ALA A 130 -2.47 9.57 43.28
C ALA A 130 -1.13 8.87 43.04
N TRP A 131 -0.82 7.87 43.86
CA TRP A 131 0.43 7.13 43.75
C TRP A 131 0.43 6.22 42.52
N ASP A 132 -0.71 5.68 42.12
CA ASP A 132 -0.83 4.95 40.86
C ASP A 132 -0.54 5.84 39.65
N CYS A 133 -1.10 7.05 39.63
CA CYS A 133 -0.77 8.03 38.60
C CYS A 133 0.72 8.37 38.53
N TYR A 134 1.34 8.51 39.71
CA TYR A 134 2.77 8.83 39.74
C TYR A 134 3.66 7.69 39.26
N ARG A 135 3.40 6.46 39.69
CA ARG A 135 4.17 5.31 39.22
C ARG A 135 4.00 5.12 37.71
N ARG A 136 2.79 5.30 37.20
CA ARG A 136 2.50 5.23 35.74
C ARG A 136 3.26 6.30 34.98
N PHE A 137 3.29 7.50 35.51
CA PHE A 137 4.02 8.61 34.90
C PHE A 137 5.53 8.33 34.85
N ILE A 138 6.13 7.86 35.94
CA ILE A 138 7.56 7.54 35.97
C ILE A 138 7.88 6.47 34.93
N GLN A 139 7.08 5.41 34.86
CA GLN A 139 7.28 4.32 33.91
C GLN A 139 7.19 4.83 32.47
N MET A 140 6.12 5.56 32.16
CA MET A 140 5.85 6.04 30.82
C MET A 140 6.89 7.08 30.37
N TYR A 141 7.26 8.01 31.23
CA TYR A 141 8.31 8.98 30.96
C TYR A 141 9.67 8.30 30.73
N SER A 142 10.00 7.33 31.55
CA SER A 142 11.25 6.58 31.44
C SER A 142 11.30 5.79 30.13
N ASP A 143 10.20 5.11 29.77
CA ASP A 143 10.11 4.32 28.53
C ASP A 143 10.12 5.19 27.27
N VAL A 144 9.24 6.17 27.23
CA VAL A 144 8.97 6.98 26.03
C VAL A 144 10.00 8.11 25.86
N VAL A 145 10.22 8.90 26.89
CA VAL A 145 11.10 10.09 26.80
C VAL A 145 12.56 9.71 26.85
N MET A 146 12.92 8.80 27.74
CA MET A 146 14.31 8.43 28.03
C MET A 146 14.74 7.10 27.41
N GLU A 147 13.83 6.40 26.73
CA GLU A 147 14.12 5.15 26.01
C GLU A 147 14.72 4.04 26.89
N VAL A 148 14.36 4.00 28.16
CA VAL A 148 14.86 3.00 29.12
C VAL A 148 14.25 1.60 28.87
N GLY A 149 13.04 1.54 28.35
CA GLY A 149 12.33 0.28 28.13
C GLY A 149 11.43 -0.09 29.33
N LYS A 150 10.16 -0.32 29.04
CA LYS A 150 9.13 -0.60 30.07
C LYS A 150 9.33 -1.93 30.80
N LYS A 151 10.03 -2.88 30.22
CA LYS A 151 10.24 -4.23 30.79
C LYS A 151 10.85 -4.21 32.19
N TYR A 152 11.75 -3.28 32.45
CA TYR A 152 12.41 -3.16 33.77
C TYR A 152 11.41 -2.76 34.86
N PHE A 153 10.47 -1.90 34.51
CA PHE A 153 9.41 -1.44 35.41
C PHE A 153 8.33 -2.50 35.60
N GLU A 154 7.95 -3.19 34.53
CA GLU A 154 7.00 -4.32 34.59
C GLU A 154 7.49 -5.43 35.48
N GLN A 155 8.80 -5.73 35.45
CA GLN A 155 9.41 -6.72 36.34
C GLN A 155 9.29 -6.33 37.81
N LEU A 156 9.41 -5.05 38.13
CA LEU A 156 9.25 -4.54 39.50
C LEU A 156 7.80 -4.67 39.98
N ILE A 157 6.84 -4.38 39.12
CA ILE A 157 5.41 -4.54 39.40
C ILE A 157 5.07 -6.02 39.64
N ASP A 158 5.53 -6.88 38.74
CA ASP A 158 5.26 -8.32 38.81
C ASP A 158 5.83 -8.93 40.09
N LYS A 159 7.04 -8.52 40.48
CA LYS A 159 7.67 -8.95 41.73
C LYS A 159 6.86 -8.52 42.95
N MET A 160 6.34 -7.29 42.93
CA MET A 160 5.52 -6.81 44.06
C MET A 160 4.18 -7.53 44.13
N LYS A 161 3.55 -7.81 42.99
CA LYS A 161 2.29 -8.59 42.92
C LYS A 161 2.50 -9.99 43.51
N GLU A 162 3.62 -10.62 43.18
CA GLU A 162 3.99 -11.94 43.69
C GLU A 162 4.20 -11.92 45.19
N GLU A 163 4.96 -10.94 45.71
CA GLU A 163 5.22 -10.78 47.12
C GLU A 163 3.94 -10.52 47.95
N LYS A 164 2.97 -9.81 47.36
CA LYS A 164 1.67 -9.47 47.97
C LYS A 164 0.59 -10.49 47.71
N GLY A 165 0.83 -11.48 46.86
CA GLY A 165 -0.17 -12.51 46.53
C GLY A 165 -1.36 -11.98 45.74
N VAL A 166 -1.22 -10.91 44.96
CA VAL A 166 -2.27 -10.31 44.14
C VAL A 166 -2.03 -10.54 42.66
N LYS A 167 -3.09 -10.51 41.86
CA LYS A 167 -3.04 -10.77 40.45
C LYS A 167 -3.06 -9.49 39.60
N PHE A 168 -3.80 -8.48 40.03
CA PHE A 168 -4.00 -7.24 39.25
C PHE A 168 -3.42 -6.02 39.98
N ASP A 169 -2.99 -5.03 39.22
CA ASP A 169 -2.45 -3.76 39.73
C ASP A 169 -3.45 -3.06 40.65
N VAL A 170 -4.75 -3.14 40.37
CA VAL A 170 -5.81 -2.52 41.16
C VAL A 170 -5.91 -3.06 42.59
N GLU A 171 -5.35 -4.22 42.85
CA GLU A 171 -5.32 -4.85 44.19
C GLU A 171 -4.19 -4.33 45.09
N LEU A 172 -3.25 -3.58 44.50
CA LEU A 172 -2.17 -2.93 45.26
C LEU A 172 -2.72 -1.71 46.01
N ASN A 173 -2.30 -1.53 47.28
CA ASN A 173 -2.74 -0.38 48.09
C ASN A 173 -1.83 0.86 47.87
N ALA A 174 -2.17 2.00 48.47
CA ALA A 174 -1.43 3.23 48.36
C ALA A 174 0.04 3.10 48.77
N ASP A 175 0.33 2.40 49.84
CA ASP A 175 1.68 2.19 50.33
C ASP A 175 2.52 1.34 49.38
N ASP A 176 1.89 0.31 48.80
CA ASP A 176 2.52 -0.54 47.77
C ASP A 176 2.92 0.30 46.56
N LEU A 177 2.00 1.15 46.10
CA LEU A 177 2.22 2.00 44.91
C LEU A 177 3.27 3.08 45.21
N LYS A 178 3.31 3.64 46.41
CA LYS A 178 4.37 4.55 46.82
C LYS A 178 5.73 3.88 46.81
N THR A 179 5.81 2.67 47.29
CA THR A 179 7.04 1.86 47.27
C THR A 179 7.47 1.58 45.83
N LEU A 180 6.52 1.23 44.93
CA LEU A 180 6.80 1.04 43.51
C LEU A 180 7.30 2.33 42.85
N ALA A 181 6.67 3.46 43.11
CA ALA A 181 7.12 4.74 42.59
C ALA A 181 8.54 5.05 42.95
N ASN A 182 8.94 4.79 44.19
CA ASN A 182 10.33 4.97 44.69
C ASN A 182 11.28 3.97 44.01
N GLN A 183 10.88 2.72 43.82
CA GLN A 183 11.66 1.72 43.07
C GLN A 183 11.82 2.14 41.60
N PHE A 184 10.78 2.69 40.98
CA PHE A 184 10.85 3.20 39.61
C PHE A 184 11.82 4.38 39.49
N LYS A 185 11.83 5.30 40.45
CA LYS A 185 12.79 6.40 40.49
C LYS A 185 14.23 5.88 40.63
N ALA A 186 14.43 4.88 41.44
CA ALA A 186 15.75 4.24 41.63
C ALA A 186 16.22 3.56 40.35
N GLU A 187 15.30 2.87 39.63
CA GLU A 187 15.57 2.25 38.34
C GLU A 187 15.92 3.30 37.28
N TYR A 188 15.16 4.40 37.22
CA TYR A 188 15.45 5.53 36.35
C TYR A 188 16.87 6.08 36.59
N LYS A 189 17.22 6.32 37.86
CA LYS A 189 18.53 6.84 38.22
C LYS A 189 19.65 5.86 37.87
N SER A 190 19.42 4.57 38.07
CA SER A 190 20.38 3.50 37.71
C SER A 190 20.65 3.47 36.21
N LYS A 191 19.61 3.68 35.36
CA LYS A 191 19.73 3.61 33.90
C LYS A 191 20.21 4.93 33.27
N ILE A 192 19.80 6.06 33.81
CA ILE A 192 20.02 7.39 33.23
C ILE A 192 21.21 8.10 33.90
N GLY A 193 21.50 7.84 35.20
CA GLY A 193 22.58 8.46 35.97
C GLY A 193 22.21 9.77 36.65
N SER A 194 20.94 10.24 36.51
CA SER A 194 20.40 11.43 37.17
C SER A 194 19.06 11.13 37.81
N ASP A 195 18.65 11.98 38.73
CA ASP A 195 17.32 11.88 39.36
C ASP A 195 16.20 12.12 38.37
N PHE A 196 15.05 11.48 38.61
CA PHE A 196 13.82 11.72 37.84
C PHE A 196 13.43 13.20 37.93
N PRO A 197 13.09 13.88 36.82
CA PRO A 197 12.84 15.31 36.83
C PRO A 197 11.60 15.70 37.63
N ASP A 198 11.76 16.65 38.55
CA ASP A 198 10.72 17.17 39.44
C ASP A 198 10.04 18.41 38.90
N ASP A 199 10.71 19.17 38.03
CA ASP A 199 10.13 20.38 37.43
C ASP A 199 9.09 20.04 36.37
N PRO A 200 7.80 20.41 36.53
CA PRO A 200 6.77 20.11 35.56
C PRO A 200 7.05 20.66 34.14
N LYS A 201 7.69 21.83 34.04
CA LYS A 201 8.03 22.43 32.75
C LYS A 201 9.14 21.65 32.04
N GLU A 202 10.13 21.17 32.79
CA GLU A 202 11.18 20.30 32.26
C GLU A 202 10.60 18.97 31.77
N GLN A 203 9.68 18.39 32.54
CA GLN A 203 8.96 17.18 32.13
C GLN A 203 8.19 17.39 30.82
N LEU A 204 7.46 18.51 30.72
CA LEU A 204 6.67 18.84 29.55
C LEU A 204 7.56 19.03 28.32
N MET A 205 8.64 19.75 28.44
CA MET A 205 9.56 19.96 27.32
C MET A 205 10.24 18.65 26.88
N GLY A 206 10.59 17.80 27.81
CA GLY A 206 11.10 16.46 27.51
C GLY A 206 10.10 15.62 26.72
N ALA A 207 8.83 15.65 27.13
CA ALA A 207 7.75 14.96 26.45
C ALA A 207 7.50 15.49 25.03
N ILE A 208 7.48 16.80 24.85
CA ILE A 208 7.29 17.44 23.54
C ILE A 208 8.43 17.04 22.59
N LYS A 209 9.67 17.11 23.04
CA LYS A 209 10.84 16.69 22.26
C LYS A 209 10.76 15.22 21.87
N ALA A 210 10.31 14.37 22.79
CA ALA A 210 10.15 12.93 22.53
C ALA A 210 9.12 12.68 21.42
N VAL A 211 8.01 13.40 21.41
CA VAL A 211 7.01 13.28 20.36
C VAL A 211 7.58 13.74 19.02
N PHE A 212 8.27 14.85 18.96
CA PHE A 212 8.93 15.29 17.72
C PHE A 212 9.96 14.28 17.23
N ARG A 213 10.76 13.73 18.14
CA ARG A 213 11.77 12.72 17.82
C ARG A 213 11.14 11.43 17.27
N SER A 214 9.97 11.04 17.77
CA SER A 214 9.28 9.83 17.32
C SER A 214 8.86 9.87 15.85
N TRP A 215 8.73 11.05 15.26
CA TRP A 215 8.44 11.20 13.83
C TRP A 215 9.51 10.57 12.95
N ASP A 216 10.77 10.60 13.35
CA ASP A 216 11.91 10.04 12.64
C ASP A 216 12.38 8.68 13.20
N ASN A 217 11.55 8.00 13.91
CA ASN A 217 11.77 6.67 14.44
C ASN A 217 11.75 5.64 13.29
N PRO A 218 12.59 4.59 13.29
CA PRO A 218 12.64 3.60 12.21
C PRO A 218 11.29 2.97 11.86
N ARG A 219 10.49 2.61 12.86
CA ARG A 219 9.14 2.07 12.62
C ARG A 219 8.21 3.09 11.96
N ALA A 220 8.27 4.32 12.38
CA ALA A 220 7.48 5.41 11.79
C ALA A 220 7.90 5.67 10.34
N ASN A 221 9.19 5.64 10.05
CA ASN A 221 9.72 5.80 8.70
C ASN A 221 9.21 4.70 7.74
N VAL A 222 9.23 3.45 8.18
CA VAL A 222 8.71 2.32 7.41
C VAL A 222 7.20 2.48 7.18
N TYR A 223 6.46 2.77 8.24
CA TYR A 223 5.00 2.95 8.14
C TYR A 223 4.63 4.08 7.17
N ARG A 224 5.34 5.21 7.23
CA ARG A 224 5.08 6.32 6.31
C ARG A 224 5.34 5.93 4.86
N ARG A 225 6.42 5.22 4.62
CA ARG A 225 6.76 4.72 3.27
C ARG A 225 5.67 3.80 2.73
N ASP A 226 5.23 2.85 3.55
CA ASP A 226 4.21 1.87 3.18
C ASP A 226 2.83 2.51 2.95
N ASN A 227 2.58 3.68 3.55
CA ASN A 227 1.28 4.36 3.49
C ASN A 227 1.31 5.70 2.75
N ASP A 228 2.38 5.97 1.99
CA ASP A 228 2.54 7.19 1.19
C ASP A 228 2.37 8.50 1.98
N ILE A 229 2.90 8.53 3.20
CA ILE A 229 2.88 9.71 4.07
C ILE A 229 4.20 10.45 3.94
N PRO A 230 4.22 11.67 3.35
CA PRO A 230 5.46 12.44 3.19
C PRO A 230 6.12 12.78 4.52
N TYR A 231 7.43 12.67 4.57
CA TYR A 231 8.23 13.07 5.74
C TYR A 231 8.02 14.55 6.10
N SER A 232 7.84 15.40 5.09
CA SER A 232 7.65 16.86 5.26
C SER A 232 6.38 17.26 6.03
N TRP A 233 5.42 16.32 6.20
CA TRP A 233 4.20 16.63 6.93
C TRP A 233 4.44 16.87 8.42
N GLY A 234 5.37 16.16 9.04
CA GLY A 234 5.61 16.25 10.47
C GLY A 234 4.45 15.75 11.32
N THR A 235 4.61 15.87 12.63
CA THR A 235 3.56 15.57 13.61
C THR A 235 3.26 16.81 14.45
N ALA A 236 2.00 16.99 14.81
CA ALA A 236 1.62 17.94 15.85
C ALA A 236 1.75 17.30 17.24
N VAL A 237 1.75 18.12 18.27
CA VAL A 237 1.77 17.70 19.66
C VAL A 237 0.58 18.33 20.37
N ASN A 238 -0.25 17.49 20.98
CA ASN A 238 -1.41 17.94 21.77
C ASN A 238 -1.10 17.89 23.26
N VAL A 239 -1.19 19.03 23.92
CA VAL A 239 -1.06 19.15 25.38
C VAL A 239 -2.45 19.40 25.94
N GLN A 240 -2.97 18.45 26.71
CA GLN A 240 -4.37 18.42 27.11
C GLN A 240 -4.49 18.15 28.61
N MET A 241 -5.40 18.86 29.29
CA MET A 241 -5.72 18.59 30.67
C MET A 241 -6.16 17.13 30.85
N MET A 242 -5.67 16.47 31.88
CA MET A 242 -6.07 15.11 32.19
C MET A 242 -7.52 15.06 32.71
N ALA A 243 -8.25 14.04 32.25
CA ALA A 243 -9.49 13.57 32.87
C ALA A 243 -9.24 12.13 33.34
N PHE A 244 -9.65 11.82 34.57
CA PHE A 244 -9.27 10.58 35.22
C PHE A 244 -10.43 9.60 35.33
N GLY A 245 -10.32 8.48 34.63
CA GLY A 245 -11.26 7.35 34.70
C GLY A 245 -10.93 6.37 35.82
N ASN A 246 -9.87 6.59 36.58
CA ASN A 246 -9.36 5.66 37.60
C ASN A 246 -9.39 6.21 39.05
N MET A 247 -10.27 7.17 39.30
CA MET A 247 -10.41 7.76 40.65
C MET A 247 -11.41 7.01 41.57
N GLY A 248 -12.03 6.01 41.07
CA GLY A 248 -13.03 5.22 41.84
C GLY A 248 -14.02 4.51 40.90
N ASP A 249 -15.02 3.85 41.51
CA ASP A 249 -16.03 3.07 40.77
C ASP A 249 -17.05 3.93 40.02
N ASP A 250 -17.13 5.22 40.31
CA ASP A 250 -17.93 6.21 39.58
C ASP A 250 -17.16 6.86 38.42
N CYS A 251 -16.02 6.30 38.09
CA CYS A 251 -15.16 6.71 37.00
C CYS A 251 -14.94 5.55 36.01
N GLY A 252 -14.60 5.87 34.81
CA GLY A 252 -14.31 4.87 33.80
C GLY A 252 -13.75 5.49 32.52
N THR A 253 -13.40 4.61 31.60
CA THR A 253 -12.89 5.03 30.28
C THR A 253 -13.32 4.01 29.22
N GLY A 254 -13.41 4.47 27.98
CA GLY A 254 -13.82 3.57 26.90
C GLY A 254 -13.48 4.09 25.53
N VAL A 255 -13.63 3.18 24.59
CA VAL A 255 -13.50 3.45 23.15
C VAL A 255 -14.77 2.91 22.46
N ALA A 256 -15.27 3.65 21.52
CA ALA A 256 -16.49 3.26 20.80
C ALA A 256 -16.50 3.75 19.37
N PHE A 257 -17.25 3.01 18.55
CA PHE A 257 -17.52 3.35 17.15
C PHE A 257 -19.02 3.57 17.00
N THR A 258 -19.42 4.49 16.16
CA THR A 258 -20.84 4.72 15.84
C THR A 258 -21.41 3.63 14.93
N ARG A 259 -20.54 2.90 14.22
CA ARG A 259 -20.88 1.75 13.38
C ARG A 259 -19.83 0.67 13.57
N ASP A 260 -20.19 -0.59 13.31
CA ASP A 260 -19.25 -1.70 13.44
C ASP A 260 -18.11 -1.55 12.42
N PRO A 261 -16.85 -1.39 12.85
CA PRO A 261 -15.71 -1.22 11.94
C PRO A 261 -15.38 -2.47 11.14
N ALA A 262 -15.88 -3.64 11.53
CA ALA A 262 -15.65 -4.88 10.79
C ALA A 262 -16.71 -5.13 9.73
N THR A 263 -17.98 -4.86 10.02
CA THR A 263 -19.13 -5.19 9.15
C THR A 263 -19.81 -3.98 8.54
N GLY A 264 -19.67 -2.81 9.14
CA GLY A 264 -20.39 -1.60 8.75
C GLY A 264 -21.80 -1.49 9.31
N ALA A 265 -22.22 -2.41 10.16
CA ALA A 265 -23.55 -2.38 10.76
C ALA A 265 -23.76 -1.12 11.61
N ASN A 266 -24.90 -0.46 11.46
CA ASN A 266 -25.22 0.76 12.20
C ASN A 266 -25.51 0.41 13.67
N GLY A 267 -24.93 1.17 14.59
CA GLY A 267 -25.09 1.02 16.03
C GLY A 267 -23.77 1.16 16.77
N LEU A 268 -23.85 1.49 18.06
CA LEU A 268 -22.68 1.62 18.91
C LEU A 268 -21.98 0.28 19.08
N PHE A 269 -20.68 0.30 18.80
CA PHE A 269 -19.79 -0.85 18.98
C PHE A 269 -18.58 -0.37 19.77
N GLY A 270 -18.25 -1.03 20.86
CA GLY A 270 -17.11 -0.62 21.66
C GLY A 270 -17.06 -1.25 23.03
N GLU A 271 -16.10 -0.79 23.82
CA GLU A 271 -15.77 -1.34 25.12
C GLU A 271 -15.48 -0.24 26.12
N PHE A 272 -15.72 -0.52 27.38
CA PHE A 272 -15.37 0.37 28.48
C PHE A 272 -14.91 -0.41 29.71
N LEU A 273 -14.18 0.28 30.58
CA LEU A 273 -13.77 -0.21 31.88
C LEU A 273 -14.13 0.80 32.94
N THR A 274 -14.61 0.30 34.10
CA THR A 274 -14.75 1.14 35.30
C THR A 274 -13.40 1.24 36.01
N ASN A 275 -13.19 2.35 36.70
CA ASN A 275 -11.96 2.59 37.46
C ASN A 275 -10.68 2.24 36.69
N ALA A 276 -10.50 2.87 35.52
CA ALA A 276 -9.41 2.59 34.59
C ALA A 276 -8.98 3.84 33.82
N GLN A 277 -7.77 3.83 33.34
CA GLN A 277 -7.30 4.78 32.33
C GLN A 277 -7.36 4.14 30.93
N GLY A 278 -7.28 4.96 29.87
CA GLY A 278 -7.41 4.49 28.48
C GLY A 278 -6.43 3.39 28.10
N GLU A 279 -5.22 3.41 28.62
CA GLU A 279 -4.19 2.38 28.41
C GLU A 279 -4.62 1.00 28.95
N ASP A 280 -5.45 0.94 29.99
CA ASP A 280 -5.93 -0.31 30.57
C ASP A 280 -6.91 -1.05 29.65
N VAL A 281 -7.66 -0.32 28.84
CA VAL A 281 -8.58 -0.90 27.83
C VAL A 281 -7.77 -1.61 26.76
N VAL A 282 -6.70 -0.97 26.29
CA VAL A 282 -5.84 -1.48 25.22
C VAL A 282 -4.92 -2.60 25.70
N ALA A 283 -4.41 -2.50 26.92
CA ALA A 283 -3.46 -3.47 27.48
C ALA A 283 -4.06 -4.84 27.77
N GLY A 284 -5.39 -4.94 27.85
CA GLY A 284 -6.07 -6.22 28.11
C GLY A 284 -5.82 -6.81 29.49
N VAL A 285 -5.37 -6.01 30.45
CA VAL A 285 -5.08 -6.46 31.83
C VAL A 285 -6.36 -6.89 32.54
N ARG A 286 -7.48 -6.24 32.24
CA ARG A 286 -8.80 -6.61 32.70
C ARG A 286 -9.72 -6.79 31.48
N THR A 287 -10.72 -7.68 31.57
CA THR A 287 -11.70 -7.89 30.49
C THR A 287 -12.63 -6.67 30.40
N PRO A 288 -12.61 -5.92 29.27
CA PRO A 288 -13.53 -4.80 29.09
C PRO A 288 -14.98 -5.27 28.97
N MET A 289 -15.89 -4.41 29.40
CA MET A 289 -17.32 -4.60 29.19
C MET A 289 -17.75 -4.03 27.85
N HIS A 290 -18.75 -4.63 27.23
CA HIS A 290 -19.35 -4.09 26.02
C HIS A 290 -19.96 -2.71 26.30
N ILE A 291 -19.88 -1.80 25.34
CA ILE A 291 -20.34 -0.40 25.51
C ILE A 291 -21.83 -0.30 25.93
N SER A 292 -22.68 -1.27 25.54
CA SER A 292 -24.08 -1.31 25.93
C SER A 292 -24.28 -1.45 27.43
N GLU A 293 -23.33 -2.06 28.13
CA GLU A 293 -23.39 -2.22 29.60
C GLU A 293 -23.08 -0.94 30.36
N MET A 294 -22.56 0.09 29.66
CA MET A 294 -22.35 1.40 30.26
C MET A 294 -23.63 2.05 30.74
N GLU A 295 -24.77 1.73 30.13
CA GLU A 295 -26.10 2.18 30.58
C GLU A 295 -26.40 1.80 32.03
N ASN A 296 -25.96 0.62 32.44
CA ASN A 296 -26.16 0.12 33.79
C ASN A 296 -25.27 0.77 34.84
N LYS A 297 -24.05 1.15 34.42
CA LYS A 297 -23.03 1.71 35.30
C LYS A 297 -23.07 3.24 35.36
N PHE A 298 -23.27 3.89 34.22
CA PHE A 298 -23.28 5.34 34.08
C PHE A 298 -24.45 5.81 33.20
N PRO A 299 -25.71 5.68 33.69
CA PRO A 299 -26.90 5.92 32.86
C PRO A 299 -26.96 7.35 32.28
N GLU A 300 -26.63 8.35 33.07
CA GLU A 300 -26.65 9.75 32.62
C GLU A 300 -25.51 10.04 31.63
N ALA A 301 -24.30 9.58 31.93
CA ALA A 301 -23.16 9.73 31.06
C ALA A 301 -23.37 8.97 29.74
N PHE A 302 -23.96 7.79 29.79
CA PHE A 302 -24.27 7.01 28.58
C PHE A 302 -25.31 7.68 27.69
N ALA A 303 -26.36 8.26 28.29
CA ALA A 303 -27.35 9.02 27.54
C ALA A 303 -26.72 10.23 26.84
N GLN A 304 -25.88 10.96 27.55
CA GLN A 304 -25.10 12.07 26.98
C GLN A 304 -24.15 11.60 25.88
N PHE A 305 -23.49 10.47 26.09
CA PHE A 305 -22.56 9.87 25.10
C PHE A 305 -23.28 9.49 23.79
N LYS A 306 -24.46 8.92 23.87
CA LYS A 306 -25.27 8.61 22.69
C LYS A 306 -25.63 9.87 21.89
N GLU A 307 -25.98 10.94 22.57
CA GLU A 307 -26.23 12.22 21.91
C GLU A 307 -24.95 12.80 21.26
N VAL A 308 -23.82 12.70 21.94
CA VAL A 308 -22.52 13.11 21.39
C VAL A 308 -22.18 12.30 20.14
N CYS A 309 -22.38 11.00 20.17
CA CYS A 309 -22.14 10.11 19.01
C CYS A 309 -22.98 10.51 17.81
N LYS A 310 -24.26 10.79 18.03
CA LYS A 310 -25.17 11.24 16.99
C LYS A 310 -24.75 12.61 16.43
N THR A 311 -24.39 13.53 17.31
CA THR A 311 -23.90 14.87 16.94
C THR A 311 -22.64 14.78 16.08
N LEU A 312 -21.69 13.95 16.49
CA LEU A 312 -20.42 13.77 15.77
C LEU A 312 -20.60 13.10 14.41
N GLU A 313 -21.40 12.04 14.35
CA GLU A 313 -21.65 11.36 13.08
C GLU A 313 -22.35 12.29 12.09
N ASN A 314 -23.34 13.06 12.53
CA ASN A 314 -24.03 14.03 11.69
C ASN A 314 -23.15 15.20 11.28
N HIS A 315 -22.28 15.66 12.17
CA HIS A 315 -21.37 16.77 11.90
C HIS A 315 -20.30 16.43 10.88
N TYR A 316 -19.63 15.26 11.06
CA TYR A 316 -18.60 14.78 10.15
C TYR A 316 -19.15 14.02 8.94
N ARG A 317 -20.41 13.63 9.00
CA ARG A 317 -21.09 12.86 7.95
C ARG A 317 -20.35 11.56 7.62
N ASP A 318 -19.85 10.92 8.68
CA ASP A 318 -19.14 9.66 8.59
C ASP A 318 -19.16 8.97 9.96
N MET A 319 -18.94 7.65 9.96
CA MET A 319 -18.80 6.91 11.22
C MET A 319 -17.63 7.47 12.03
N GLN A 320 -17.80 7.47 13.34
CA GLN A 320 -16.79 8.00 14.25
C GLN A 320 -16.23 6.92 15.15
N ASP A 321 -14.93 7.04 15.39
CA ASP A 321 -14.16 6.31 16.39
C ASP A 321 -13.83 7.31 17.50
N MET A 322 -14.29 7.01 18.73
CA MET A 322 -14.24 7.95 19.84
C MET A 322 -13.57 7.35 21.05
N GLU A 323 -12.80 8.18 21.75
CA GLU A 323 -12.30 7.88 23.07
C GLU A 323 -12.97 8.80 24.06
N PHE A 324 -13.40 8.28 25.20
CA PHE A 324 -14.05 9.04 26.26
C PHE A 324 -13.60 8.60 27.63
N THR A 325 -13.78 9.47 28.61
CA THR A 325 -13.55 9.20 30.03
C THR A 325 -14.74 9.70 30.81
N VAL A 326 -15.12 8.96 31.84
CA VAL A 326 -16.10 9.39 32.83
C VAL A 326 -15.36 9.64 34.14
N GLU A 327 -15.36 10.87 34.61
CA GLU A 327 -14.75 11.28 35.88
C GLU A 327 -15.85 11.70 36.85
N HIS A 328 -16.05 10.92 37.89
CA HIS A 328 -17.14 11.13 38.88
C HIS A 328 -18.50 11.37 38.23
N GLY A 329 -18.86 10.50 37.31
CA GLY A 329 -20.13 10.54 36.56
C GLY A 329 -20.18 11.57 35.43
N LYS A 330 -19.17 12.41 35.27
CA LYS A 330 -19.09 13.44 34.21
C LYS A 330 -18.36 12.92 32.99
N LEU A 331 -19.03 13.02 31.83
CA LEU A 331 -18.45 12.62 30.53
C LEU A 331 -17.47 13.63 29.99
N TYR A 332 -16.33 13.16 29.51
CA TYR A 332 -15.34 13.92 28.74
C TYR A 332 -15.00 13.18 27.46
N MET A 333 -14.99 13.91 26.34
CA MET A 333 -14.56 13.40 25.05
C MET A 333 -13.07 13.71 24.87
N LEU A 334 -12.27 12.66 24.69
CA LEU A 334 -10.81 12.79 24.55
C LEU A 334 -10.36 12.84 23.10
N GLN A 335 -11.09 12.14 22.22
CA GLN A 335 -10.74 12.05 20.80
C GLN A 335 -11.95 11.63 20.00
N THR A 336 -12.03 12.15 18.79
CA THR A 336 -12.87 11.61 17.73
C THR A 336 -12.08 11.61 16.44
N ARG A 337 -12.39 10.66 15.59
CA ARG A 337 -11.86 10.59 14.22
C ARG A 337 -12.82 9.83 13.33
N ASN A 338 -12.70 10.00 12.03
CA ASN A 338 -13.37 9.11 11.09
C ASN A 338 -12.81 7.71 11.32
N GLY A 339 -13.67 6.75 11.60
CA GLY A 339 -13.25 5.45 12.10
C GLY A 339 -12.48 4.65 11.06
N LYS A 340 -11.39 4.03 11.48
CA LYS A 340 -10.73 3.00 10.68
C LYS A 340 -11.66 1.80 10.59
N ARG A 341 -11.74 1.20 9.42
CA ARG A 341 -12.68 0.14 9.10
C ARG A 341 -12.11 -0.81 8.09
N THR A 342 -12.67 -2.01 8.02
CA THR A 342 -12.33 -2.96 6.96
C THR A 342 -12.81 -2.42 5.61
N ALA A 343 -12.26 -2.94 4.54
CA ALA A 343 -12.71 -2.57 3.20
C ALA A 343 -14.20 -2.86 2.98
N GLN A 344 -14.67 -4.00 3.46
CA GLN A 344 -16.09 -4.37 3.40
C GLN A 344 -16.96 -3.36 4.16
N ALA A 345 -16.58 -3.00 5.37
CA ALA A 345 -17.29 -2.01 6.17
C ALA A 345 -17.30 -0.64 5.49
N ALA A 346 -16.18 -0.24 4.88
CA ALA A 346 -16.07 1.03 4.15
C ALA A 346 -17.11 1.13 3.02
N LEU A 347 -17.25 0.07 2.22
CA LEU A 347 -18.25 0.02 1.16
C LEU A 347 -19.67 0.10 1.69
N LYS A 348 -19.97 -0.69 2.72
CA LYS A 348 -21.31 -0.69 3.32
C LYS A 348 -21.67 0.65 3.93
N ILE A 349 -20.77 1.25 4.69
CA ILE A 349 -21.00 2.55 5.33
C ILE A 349 -21.22 3.63 4.29
N ALA A 350 -20.39 3.68 3.24
CA ALA A 350 -20.54 4.65 2.17
C ALA A 350 -21.91 4.54 1.49
N CYS A 351 -22.35 3.33 1.16
CA CYS A 351 -23.68 3.09 0.58
C CYS A 351 -24.80 3.49 1.54
N ASP A 352 -24.71 3.11 2.82
CA ASP A 352 -25.71 3.45 3.83
C ASP A 352 -25.83 4.95 4.05
N LEU A 353 -24.71 5.68 4.04
CA LEU A 353 -24.71 7.14 4.19
C LEU A 353 -25.38 7.85 3.00
N VAL A 354 -25.27 7.30 1.80
CA VAL A 354 -26.01 7.79 0.63
C VAL A 354 -27.49 7.53 0.78
N ASP A 355 -27.86 6.30 1.19
CA ASP A 355 -29.26 5.91 1.39
C ASP A 355 -29.94 6.74 2.49
N GLU A 356 -29.19 7.12 3.51
CA GLU A 356 -29.66 7.99 4.60
C GLU A 356 -29.70 9.48 4.21
N GLY A 357 -29.26 9.85 3.02
CA GLY A 357 -29.22 11.23 2.56
C GLY A 357 -28.11 12.09 3.16
N MET A 358 -27.18 11.48 3.88
CA MET A 358 -26.06 12.16 4.56
C MET A 358 -24.92 12.51 3.60
N ARG A 359 -24.72 11.69 2.59
CA ARG A 359 -23.68 11.85 1.56
C ARG A 359 -24.27 11.73 0.18
N THR A 360 -23.67 12.45 -0.79
CA THR A 360 -23.97 12.24 -2.22
C THR A 360 -23.16 11.06 -2.76
N GLU A 361 -23.53 10.55 -3.93
CA GLU A 361 -22.78 9.50 -4.60
C GLU A 361 -21.31 9.90 -4.84
N LYS A 362 -21.06 11.14 -5.25
CA LYS A 362 -19.70 11.68 -5.40
C LYS A 362 -18.90 11.66 -4.12
N GLU A 363 -19.51 12.11 -3.03
CA GLU A 363 -18.87 12.12 -1.73
C GLU A 363 -18.57 10.70 -1.25
N ALA A 364 -19.48 9.75 -1.48
CA ALA A 364 -19.28 8.35 -1.13
C ALA A 364 -18.09 7.73 -1.89
N VAL A 365 -17.96 8.02 -3.17
CA VAL A 365 -16.82 7.56 -3.98
C VAL A 365 -15.51 8.09 -3.41
N LEU A 366 -15.48 9.34 -2.95
CA LEU A 366 -14.28 9.94 -2.34
C LEU A 366 -13.92 9.37 -0.97
N MET A 367 -14.86 8.74 -0.27
CA MET A 367 -14.63 8.16 1.06
C MET A 367 -13.79 6.88 1.03
N ILE A 368 -13.73 6.20 -0.08
CA ILE A 368 -13.09 4.88 -0.21
C ILE A 368 -11.65 5.04 -0.66
N ASP A 369 -10.70 4.50 0.09
CA ASP A 369 -9.32 4.38 -0.40
C ASP A 369 -9.27 3.28 -1.46
N PRO A 370 -8.90 3.61 -2.72
CA PRO A 370 -8.88 2.61 -3.80
C PRO A 370 -8.02 1.38 -3.48
N ARG A 371 -6.94 1.55 -2.73
CA ARG A 371 -6.04 0.45 -2.34
C ARG A 371 -6.71 -0.59 -1.45
N ASN A 372 -7.73 -0.19 -0.69
CA ASN A 372 -8.48 -1.11 0.17
C ASN A 372 -9.31 -2.13 -0.62
N LEU A 373 -9.57 -1.87 -1.90
CA LEU A 373 -10.31 -2.81 -2.75
C LEU A 373 -9.53 -4.11 -2.99
N ASP A 374 -8.20 -4.08 -2.90
CA ASP A 374 -7.37 -5.29 -3.06
C ASP A 374 -7.78 -6.39 -2.08
N THR A 375 -8.09 -6.03 -0.84
CA THR A 375 -8.45 -7.01 0.19
C THR A 375 -9.76 -7.74 -0.11
N LEU A 376 -10.64 -7.13 -0.91
CA LEU A 376 -11.92 -7.72 -1.30
C LEU A 376 -11.79 -8.68 -2.48
N LEU A 377 -10.71 -8.59 -3.23
CA LEU A 377 -10.48 -9.35 -4.45
C LEU A 377 -9.62 -10.60 -4.22
N HIS A 378 -9.02 -10.75 -3.04
CA HIS A 378 -8.08 -11.83 -2.72
C HIS A 378 -8.44 -12.54 -1.40
N PRO A 379 -8.05 -13.83 -1.24
CA PRO A 379 -8.21 -14.53 0.03
C PRO A 379 -7.47 -13.83 1.17
N GLN A 380 -8.00 -13.94 2.38
CA GLN A 380 -7.40 -13.38 3.61
C GLN A 380 -7.22 -14.49 4.65
N PHE A 381 -6.31 -14.29 5.61
CA PHE A 381 -6.23 -15.19 6.76
C PHE A 381 -7.42 -14.98 7.70
N ASP A 382 -7.82 -16.08 8.36
CA ASP A 382 -8.76 -16.00 9.47
C ASP A 382 -8.17 -15.07 10.56
N ALA A 383 -8.91 -14.03 10.93
CA ALA A 383 -8.41 -12.97 11.82
C ALA A 383 -8.03 -13.49 13.20
N ALA A 384 -8.80 -14.43 13.76
CA ALA A 384 -8.53 -15.01 15.07
C ALA A 384 -7.26 -15.87 15.06
N ALA A 385 -7.06 -16.67 14.00
CA ALA A 385 -5.87 -17.49 13.85
C ALA A 385 -4.62 -16.64 13.60
N LEU A 386 -4.75 -15.56 12.84
CA LEU A 386 -3.65 -14.65 12.54
C LEU A 386 -3.12 -13.94 13.80
N LYS A 387 -4.00 -13.55 14.71
CA LYS A 387 -3.62 -12.92 15.98
C LYS A 387 -2.75 -13.81 16.87
N LYS A 388 -2.91 -15.12 16.76
CA LYS A 388 -2.14 -16.10 17.54
C LYS A 388 -0.84 -16.49 16.86
N ALA A 389 -0.64 -16.11 15.60
CA ALA A 389 0.53 -16.46 14.83
C ALA A 389 1.62 -15.41 14.96
N GLN A 390 2.87 -15.86 14.93
CA GLN A 390 4.03 -14.99 14.95
C GLN A 390 4.80 -15.15 13.63
N ALA A 391 5.11 -14.02 12.98
CA ALA A 391 5.90 -14.02 11.76
C ALA A 391 7.33 -14.50 12.05
N ILE A 392 7.82 -15.41 11.21
CA ILE A 392 9.20 -15.93 11.29
C ILE A 392 10.12 -15.25 10.29
N GLY A 393 9.58 -14.51 9.35
CA GLY A 393 10.34 -13.75 8.36
C GLY A 393 9.46 -12.75 7.64
N ARG A 394 10.10 -11.85 6.91
CA ARG A 394 9.41 -10.83 6.12
C ARG A 394 10.13 -10.58 4.81
N GLY A 395 9.38 -10.62 3.72
CA GLY A 395 9.80 -10.14 2.41
C GLY A 395 8.96 -8.95 1.98
N LEU A 396 8.94 -8.69 0.68
CA LEU A 396 8.07 -7.67 0.11
C LEU A 396 6.70 -8.26 -0.18
N GLY A 397 5.65 -7.57 0.21
CA GLY A 397 4.28 -7.89 -0.20
C GLY A 397 4.10 -7.58 -1.69
N ALA A 398 4.45 -8.52 -2.53
CA ALA A 398 4.54 -8.32 -3.98
C ALA A 398 3.21 -8.49 -4.70
N SER A 399 2.35 -9.38 -4.23
CA SER A 399 0.99 -9.55 -4.73
C SER A 399 0.09 -9.90 -3.56
N PRO A 400 -1.05 -9.18 -3.39
CA PRO A 400 -1.85 -9.29 -2.19
C PRO A 400 -2.55 -10.63 -2.01
N GLY A 401 -3.03 -10.86 -0.80
CA GLY A 401 -3.75 -12.06 -0.40
C GLY A 401 -2.98 -12.94 0.56
N ALA A 402 -3.65 -13.95 1.06
CA ALA A 402 -3.09 -14.93 1.99
C ALA A 402 -3.01 -16.30 1.33
N ALA A 403 -1.95 -17.02 1.59
CA ALA A 403 -1.78 -18.39 1.10
C ALA A 403 -1.25 -19.30 2.20
N CYS A 404 -1.77 -20.52 2.22
CA CYS A 404 -1.29 -21.59 3.07
C CYS A 404 -1.22 -22.87 2.26
N GLY A 405 -0.13 -23.60 2.39
CA GLY A 405 0.03 -24.88 1.69
C GLY A 405 1.34 -25.58 2.00
N LYS A 406 1.50 -26.72 1.38
CA LYS A 406 2.73 -27.51 1.47
C LYS A 406 3.81 -26.92 0.56
N ILE A 407 5.02 -26.85 1.07
CA ILE A 407 6.15 -26.30 0.33
C ILE A 407 6.54 -27.22 -0.82
N VAL A 408 6.69 -26.63 -2.02
CA VAL A 408 7.32 -27.26 -3.19
C VAL A 408 8.37 -26.31 -3.75
N PHE A 409 9.39 -26.86 -4.39
CA PHE A 409 10.56 -26.10 -4.85
C PHE A 409 10.68 -25.98 -6.36
N THR A 410 9.85 -26.68 -7.12
CA THR A 410 9.87 -26.62 -8.58
C THR A 410 8.47 -26.42 -9.14
N ALA A 411 8.41 -25.81 -10.32
CA ALA A 411 7.15 -25.62 -11.04
C ALA A 411 6.47 -26.96 -11.36
N GLU A 412 7.26 -27.98 -11.69
CA GLU A 412 6.73 -29.31 -11.98
C GLU A 412 6.11 -29.97 -10.77
N ASP A 413 6.77 -29.89 -9.62
CA ASP A 413 6.23 -30.39 -8.36
C ASP A 413 4.93 -29.68 -7.99
N ALA A 414 4.84 -28.37 -8.21
CA ALA A 414 3.62 -27.60 -7.97
C ALA A 414 2.46 -28.14 -8.81
N LYS A 415 2.66 -28.38 -10.09
CA LYS A 415 1.65 -28.96 -10.99
C LYS A 415 1.24 -30.36 -10.56
N GLU A 416 2.22 -31.21 -10.25
CA GLU A 416 1.99 -32.60 -9.86
C GLU A 416 1.22 -32.70 -8.54
N TRP A 417 1.62 -31.94 -7.54
CA TRP A 417 0.97 -31.94 -6.23
C TRP A 417 -0.45 -31.39 -6.29
N LYS A 418 -0.67 -30.34 -7.09
CA LYS A 418 -2.03 -29.82 -7.32
C LYS A 418 -2.93 -30.86 -7.99
N ALA A 419 -2.41 -31.57 -8.96
CA ALA A 419 -3.15 -32.66 -9.64
C ALA A 419 -3.59 -33.76 -8.66
N LYS A 420 -2.83 -33.99 -7.58
CA LYS A 420 -3.16 -34.89 -6.49
C LYS A 420 -4.11 -34.30 -5.44
N GLY A 421 -4.58 -33.08 -5.64
CA GLY A 421 -5.49 -32.38 -4.70
C GLY A 421 -4.81 -31.65 -3.56
N GLU A 422 -3.48 -31.51 -3.58
CA GLU A 422 -2.75 -30.80 -2.55
C GLU A 422 -2.69 -29.29 -2.84
N LYS A 423 -2.78 -28.48 -1.79
CA LYS A 423 -2.52 -27.04 -1.85
C LYS A 423 -1.04 -26.81 -1.59
N VAL A 424 -0.38 -26.06 -2.46
CA VAL A 424 1.07 -25.88 -2.41
C VAL A 424 1.46 -24.40 -2.40
N VAL A 425 2.60 -24.11 -1.77
CA VAL A 425 3.30 -22.83 -1.83
C VAL A 425 4.62 -23.10 -2.56
N LEU A 426 4.80 -22.40 -3.68
CA LEU A 426 6.02 -22.54 -4.48
C LEU A 426 7.10 -21.64 -3.92
N VAL A 427 8.23 -22.22 -3.47
CA VAL A 427 9.36 -21.50 -2.90
C VAL A 427 10.55 -21.62 -3.84
N ARG A 428 11.02 -20.49 -4.35
CA ARG A 428 12.13 -20.43 -5.30
C ARG A 428 13.16 -19.40 -4.88
N LEU A 429 14.40 -19.57 -5.33
CA LEU A 429 15.40 -18.53 -5.22
C LEU A 429 14.93 -17.28 -6.00
N GLU A 430 14.50 -17.49 -7.24
CA GLU A 430 13.83 -16.55 -8.11
C GLU A 430 13.00 -17.34 -9.15
N THR A 431 12.00 -16.71 -9.75
CA THR A 431 11.21 -17.35 -10.81
C THR A 431 11.64 -16.86 -12.19
N SER A 432 11.41 -17.69 -13.18
CA SER A 432 11.61 -17.39 -14.59
C SER A 432 10.33 -17.65 -15.37
N PRO A 433 10.23 -17.23 -16.64
CA PRO A 433 9.06 -17.52 -17.47
C PRO A 433 8.69 -19.01 -17.57
N GLU A 434 9.65 -19.89 -17.41
CA GLU A 434 9.43 -21.35 -17.42
C GLU A 434 8.62 -21.84 -16.21
N ASP A 435 8.58 -21.06 -15.14
CA ASP A 435 7.87 -21.39 -13.91
C ASP A 435 6.37 -21.04 -13.94
N ILE A 436 5.87 -20.38 -14.98
CA ILE A 436 4.50 -19.83 -15.03
C ILE A 436 3.43 -20.90 -14.73
N GLU A 437 3.53 -22.07 -15.30
CA GLU A 437 2.53 -23.14 -15.07
C GLU A 437 2.52 -23.62 -13.62
N GLY A 438 3.70 -23.71 -13.00
CA GLY A 438 3.82 -24.01 -11.58
C GLY A 438 3.31 -22.89 -10.69
N MET A 439 3.54 -21.66 -11.09
CA MET A 439 3.02 -20.48 -10.38
C MET A 439 1.49 -20.49 -10.40
N LYS A 440 0.87 -20.82 -11.52
CA LYS A 440 -0.59 -20.97 -11.63
C LYS A 440 -1.15 -22.08 -10.74
N ALA A 441 -0.40 -23.15 -10.56
CA ALA A 441 -0.80 -24.28 -9.74
C ALA A 441 -0.71 -23.99 -8.24
N ALA A 442 0.15 -23.08 -7.82
CA ALA A 442 0.41 -22.76 -6.43
C ALA A 442 -0.66 -21.84 -5.83
N GLN A 443 -0.90 -21.98 -4.53
CA GLN A 443 -1.74 -21.04 -3.75
C GLN A 443 -1.01 -19.72 -3.52
N GLY A 444 0.30 -19.78 -3.37
CA GLY A 444 1.16 -18.62 -3.17
C GLY A 444 2.59 -18.89 -3.62
N ILE A 445 3.34 -17.81 -3.81
CA ILE A 445 4.70 -17.82 -4.31
C ILE A 445 5.59 -17.06 -3.34
N LEU A 446 6.71 -17.67 -2.97
CA LEU A 446 7.73 -17.07 -2.10
C LEU A 446 9.07 -17.12 -2.81
N THR A 447 9.72 -15.98 -2.95
CA THR A 447 11.08 -15.90 -3.52
C THR A 447 12.06 -15.28 -2.54
N VAL A 448 13.31 -15.74 -2.62
CA VAL A 448 14.43 -15.21 -1.83
C VAL A 448 14.93 -13.91 -2.42
N ARG A 449 14.97 -13.80 -3.74
CA ARG A 449 15.43 -12.65 -4.51
C ARG A 449 14.28 -12.00 -5.26
N GLY A 450 14.45 -10.75 -5.58
CA GLY A 450 13.52 -9.99 -6.39
C GLY A 450 12.80 -8.88 -5.63
N GLY A 451 12.46 -7.84 -6.35
CA GLY A 451 11.70 -6.69 -5.86
C GLY A 451 10.26 -6.70 -6.35
N MET A 452 9.57 -5.59 -6.17
CA MET A 452 8.17 -5.40 -6.61
C MET A 452 7.96 -5.55 -8.12
N THR A 453 9.01 -5.45 -8.87
CA THR A 453 9.01 -5.50 -10.33
C THR A 453 9.70 -6.74 -10.90
N SER A 454 10.07 -7.68 -10.03
CA SER A 454 10.62 -8.97 -10.45
C SER A 454 9.59 -9.79 -11.24
N HIS A 455 10.07 -10.78 -11.97
CA HIS A 455 9.22 -11.68 -12.72
C HIS A 455 8.13 -12.32 -11.83
N ALA A 456 8.51 -12.81 -10.66
CA ALA A 456 7.57 -13.41 -9.71
C ALA A 456 6.47 -12.43 -9.30
N ALA A 457 6.84 -11.21 -8.95
CA ALA A 457 5.92 -10.17 -8.51
C ALA A 457 4.93 -9.78 -9.62
N VAL A 458 5.43 -9.51 -10.81
CA VAL A 458 4.60 -9.08 -11.95
C VAL A 458 3.63 -10.17 -12.39
N VAL A 459 4.11 -11.40 -12.54
CA VAL A 459 3.28 -12.53 -12.96
C VAL A 459 2.23 -12.86 -11.89
N ALA A 460 2.62 -12.88 -10.62
CA ALA A 460 1.70 -13.17 -9.52
C ALA A 460 0.56 -12.13 -9.44
N ARG A 461 0.88 -10.85 -9.60
CA ARG A 461 -0.16 -9.79 -9.64
C ARG A 461 -1.12 -9.98 -10.81
N GLY A 462 -0.60 -10.33 -11.98
CA GLY A 462 -1.43 -10.61 -13.15
C GLY A 462 -2.37 -11.79 -12.95
N MET A 463 -1.93 -12.82 -12.24
CA MET A 463 -2.74 -14.01 -11.91
C MET A 463 -3.67 -13.80 -10.72
N GLY A 464 -3.48 -12.76 -9.93
CA GLY A 464 -4.17 -12.59 -8.64
C GLY A 464 -3.71 -13.59 -7.57
N THR A 465 -2.48 -14.10 -7.68
CA THR A 465 -1.91 -15.09 -6.75
C THR A 465 -1.07 -14.37 -5.69
N CYS A 466 -1.22 -14.76 -4.43
CA CYS A 466 -0.40 -14.26 -3.32
C CYS A 466 1.09 -14.44 -3.62
N CYS A 467 1.88 -13.39 -3.42
CA CYS A 467 3.33 -13.44 -3.60
C CYS A 467 4.06 -12.62 -2.56
N VAL A 468 5.04 -13.24 -1.94
CA VAL A 468 6.05 -12.59 -1.10
C VAL A 468 7.39 -12.75 -1.82
N SER A 469 8.03 -11.64 -2.18
CA SER A 469 9.32 -11.67 -2.88
C SER A 469 10.42 -11.03 -2.04
N GLY A 470 11.65 -11.37 -2.37
CA GLY A 470 12.82 -10.73 -1.75
C GLY A 470 13.01 -11.00 -0.26
N CYS A 471 12.65 -12.20 0.22
CA CYS A 471 12.96 -12.61 1.59
C CYS A 471 14.42 -13.04 1.71
N GLY A 472 15.32 -12.08 1.86
CA GLY A 472 16.78 -12.30 1.91
C GLY A 472 17.27 -13.08 3.13
N ASP A 473 16.44 -13.23 4.16
CA ASP A 473 16.78 -14.00 5.37
C ASP A 473 16.69 -15.51 5.15
N ILE A 474 16.11 -15.95 4.03
CA ILE A 474 16.03 -17.37 3.67
C ILE A 474 17.39 -17.83 3.13
N ASP A 475 17.91 -18.90 3.71
CA ASP A 475 19.06 -19.65 3.19
C ASP A 475 18.53 -20.83 2.38
N MET A 476 18.59 -20.70 1.05
CA MET A 476 17.98 -21.64 0.11
C MET A 476 18.95 -22.71 -0.37
N ASP A 477 18.50 -23.97 -0.32
CA ASP A 477 19.15 -25.12 -0.95
C ASP A 477 18.15 -25.81 -1.89
N GLU A 478 18.06 -25.33 -3.12
CA GLU A 478 17.10 -25.85 -4.11
C GLU A 478 17.38 -27.30 -4.51
N GLU A 479 18.66 -27.71 -4.55
CA GLU A 479 19.02 -29.07 -4.91
C GLU A 479 18.47 -30.12 -3.93
N ASN A 480 18.58 -29.85 -2.64
CA ASN A 480 18.09 -30.72 -1.58
C ASN A 480 16.64 -30.43 -1.18
N LYS A 481 15.98 -29.53 -1.90
CA LYS A 481 14.58 -29.12 -1.64
C LYS A 481 14.35 -28.77 -0.17
N GLN A 482 15.13 -27.83 0.32
CA GLN A 482 15.01 -27.29 1.68
C GLN A 482 15.48 -25.86 1.77
N PHE A 483 15.04 -25.15 2.81
CA PHE A 483 15.56 -23.86 3.16
C PHE A 483 15.55 -23.64 4.68
N THR A 484 16.40 -22.74 5.16
CA THR A 484 16.48 -22.37 6.57
C THR A 484 15.97 -20.93 6.74
N LEU A 485 15.09 -20.74 7.70
CA LEU A 485 14.56 -19.43 8.07
C LEU A 485 14.30 -19.40 9.57
N ALA A 486 14.74 -18.33 10.26
CA ALA A 486 14.59 -18.17 11.71
C ALA A 486 15.10 -19.38 12.51
N GLY A 487 16.19 -19.99 12.08
CA GLY A 487 16.82 -21.13 12.75
C GLY A 487 16.13 -22.47 12.55
N LYS A 488 15.08 -22.55 11.73
CA LYS A 488 14.37 -23.78 11.40
C LYS A 488 14.62 -24.16 9.93
N THR A 489 14.82 -25.45 9.67
CA THR A 489 14.94 -25.99 8.32
C THR A 489 13.57 -26.50 7.86
N PHE A 490 13.12 -25.99 6.70
CA PHE A 490 11.87 -26.40 6.06
C PHE A 490 12.18 -27.31 4.88
N HIS A 491 11.42 -28.39 4.77
CA HIS A 491 11.54 -29.41 3.72
C HIS A 491 10.32 -29.41 2.82
N GLU A 492 10.44 -30.04 1.64
CA GLU A 492 9.31 -30.26 0.77
C GLU A 492 8.18 -30.98 1.52
N GLY A 493 6.96 -30.47 1.41
CA GLY A 493 5.80 -31.01 2.10
C GLY A 493 5.50 -30.42 3.47
N ASP A 494 6.41 -29.65 4.06
CA ASP A 494 6.12 -28.89 5.28
C ASP A 494 5.12 -27.78 4.98
N PHE A 495 4.28 -27.45 5.96
CA PHE A 495 3.31 -26.37 5.79
C PHE A 495 3.92 -25.00 6.02
N LEU A 496 3.55 -24.05 5.17
CA LEU A 496 3.95 -22.66 5.24
C LEU A 496 2.78 -21.76 4.92
N SER A 497 2.69 -20.65 5.62
CA SER A 497 1.69 -19.60 5.36
C SER A 497 2.40 -18.29 5.03
N ILE A 498 1.95 -17.60 3.99
CA ILE A 498 2.51 -16.32 3.56
C ILE A 498 1.42 -15.29 3.35
N ASP A 499 1.74 -14.04 3.69
CA ASP A 499 0.85 -12.89 3.52
C ASP A 499 1.42 -11.96 2.46
N GLY A 500 0.82 -11.99 1.28
CA GLY A 500 1.23 -11.17 0.15
C GLY A 500 0.92 -9.68 0.29
N SER A 501 0.11 -9.30 1.27
CA SER A 501 -0.20 -7.90 1.56
C SER A 501 0.84 -7.26 2.47
N THR A 502 1.31 -7.99 3.48
CA THR A 502 2.30 -7.50 4.45
C THR A 502 3.73 -7.94 4.16
N GLY A 503 3.91 -9.05 3.43
CA GLY A 503 5.19 -9.71 3.22
C GLY A 503 5.58 -10.69 4.33
N ASN A 504 4.73 -10.89 5.32
CA ASN A 504 5.02 -11.76 6.46
C ASN A 504 4.97 -13.25 6.08
N ILE A 505 5.85 -14.03 6.71
CA ILE A 505 5.95 -15.48 6.54
C ILE A 505 5.71 -16.12 7.90
N TYR A 506 4.87 -17.17 7.91
CA TYR A 506 4.50 -17.90 9.14
C TYR A 506 4.77 -19.39 8.99
N ASP A 507 5.24 -20.00 10.08
CA ASP A 507 5.43 -21.44 10.17
C ASP A 507 4.08 -22.16 10.37
N GLY A 508 3.81 -23.18 9.58
CA GLY A 508 2.64 -24.02 9.72
C GLY A 508 1.38 -23.49 9.02
N ILE A 509 0.23 -23.92 9.50
CA ILE A 509 -1.07 -23.66 8.89
C ILE A 509 -1.76 -22.50 9.56
N ILE A 510 -2.10 -21.49 8.77
CA ILE A 510 -3.07 -20.45 9.16
C ILE A 510 -4.24 -20.55 8.18
N PRO A 511 -5.47 -20.83 8.64
CA PRO A 511 -6.62 -20.93 7.75
C PRO A 511 -6.87 -19.67 6.96
N THR A 512 -7.31 -19.82 5.71
CA THR A 512 -7.67 -18.72 4.82
C THR A 512 -9.17 -18.66 4.60
N VAL A 513 -9.67 -17.44 4.34
CA VAL A 513 -11.06 -17.17 3.99
C VAL A 513 -11.08 -16.63 2.56
N ASP A 514 -11.93 -17.17 1.71
CA ASP A 514 -12.04 -16.75 0.31
C ASP A 514 -12.53 -15.29 0.19
N ALA A 515 -12.15 -14.65 -0.91
CA ALA A 515 -12.61 -13.30 -1.23
C ALA A 515 -14.13 -13.26 -1.35
N SER A 516 -14.76 -12.30 -0.66
CA SER A 516 -16.21 -12.07 -0.71
C SER A 516 -16.46 -10.66 -1.21
N ILE A 517 -17.11 -10.54 -2.36
CA ILE A 517 -17.52 -9.26 -2.93
C ILE A 517 -19.00 -9.05 -2.61
N ALA A 518 -19.32 -8.06 -1.78
CA ALA A 518 -20.70 -7.71 -1.42
C ALA A 518 -21.37 -6.89 -2.54
N GLY A 519 -22.71 -6.80 -2.49
CA GLY A 519 -23.48 -5.99 -3.43
C GLY A 519 -23.12 -4.51 -3.45
N GLU A 520 -22.63 -3.99 -2.32
CA GLU A 520 -22.14 -2.61 -2.19
C GLU A 520 -20.95 -2.33 -3.11
N PHE A 521 -20.11 -3.33 -3.37
CA PHE A 521 -19.00 -3.20 -4.32
C PHE A 521 -19.52 -2.77 -5.71
N GLY A 522 -20.57 -3.44 -6.20
CA GLY A 522 -21.18 -3.12 -7.49
C GLY A 522 -21.78 -1.71 -7.52
N ARG A 523 -22.39 -1.28 -6.43
CA ARG A 523 -22.95 0.09 -6.31
C ARG A 523 -21.85 1.16 -6.39
N ILE A 524 -20.80 0.98 -5.61
CA ILE A 524 -19.66 1.93 -5.60
C ILE A 524 -19.00 1.98 -6.97
N MET A 525 -18.75 0.83 -7.59
CA MET A 525 -18.13 0.77 -8.92
C MET A 525 -19.02 1.37 -10.00
N GLY A 526 -20.34 1.22 -9.87
CA GLY A 526 -21.31 1.88 -10.77
C GLY A 526 -21.24 3.41 -10.66
N TRP A 527 -21.14 3.93 -9.44
CA TRP A 527 -20.95 5.37 -9.24
C TRP A 527 -19.60 5.84 -9.76
N ALA A 528 -18.54 5.07 -9.54
CA ALA A 528 -17.21 5.37 -10.06
C ALA A 528 -17.23 5.50 -11.60
N ASP A 529 -17.86 4.55 -12.28
CA ASP A 529 -17.98 4.58 -13.74
C ASP A 529 -18.78 5.80 -14.25
N LYS A 530 -19.77 6.24 -13.49
CA LYS A 530 -20.58 7.43 -13.80
C LYS A 530 -19.76 8.72 -13.78
N PHE A 531 -18.77 8.82 -12.89
CA PHE A 531 -18.04 10.06 -12.65
C PHE A 531 -16.63 10.12 -13.28
N ARG A 532 -16.03 8.97 -13.59
CA ARG A 532 -14.68 8.96 -14.19
C ARG A 532 -14.68 9.46 -15.63
N ARG A 533 -13.61 10.15 -15.99
CA ARG A 533 -13.30 10.54 -17.37
C ARG A 533 -12.40 9.51 -18.04
N LEU A 534 -11.34 9.08 -17.35
CA LEU A 534 -10.41 8.09 -17.87
C LEU A 534 -11.09 6.75 -18.09
N LYS A 535 -10.79 6.14 -19.23
CA LYS A 535 -11.12 4.73 -19.46
C LYS A 535 -10.08 3.86 -18.76
N VAL A 536 -10.47 2.66 -18.39
CA VAL A 536 -9.59 1.69 -17.72
C VAL A 536 -9.49 0.43 -18.57
N ARG A 537 -8.28 0.16 -19.04
CA ARG A 537 -7.93 -1.05 -19.78
C ARG A 537 -7.10 -1.96 -18.90
N THR A 538 -6.79 -3.15 -19.38
CA THR A 538 -5.98 -4.12 -18.68
C THR A 538 -4.73 -4.51 -19.45
N ASN A 539 -3.69 -4.91 -18.72
CA ASN A 539 -2.52 -5.59 -19.27
C ASN A 539 -2.80 -7.09 -19.16
N ALA A 540 -3.01 -7.77 -20.27
CA ALA A 540 -3.34 -9.18 -20.28
C ALA A 540 -2.80 -9.85 -21.54
N ASP A 541 -2.19 -11.02 -21.33
CA ASP A 541 -1.55 -11.80 -22.39
C ASP A 541 -2.27 -13.13 -22.67
N THR A 542 -3.22 -13.52 -21.82
CA THR A 542 -3.95 -14.78 -21.90
C THR A 542 -5.45 -14.52 -21.90
N PRO A 543 -6.26 -15.41 -22.54
CA PRO A 543 -7.70 -15.30 -22.50
C PRO A 543 -8.28 -15.33 -21.08
N ARG A 544 -7.68 -16.11 -20.20
CA ARG A 544 -8.09 -16.20 -18.79
C ARG A 544 -7.98 -14.85 -18.10
N ASP A 545 -6.84 -14.18 -18.22
CA ASP A 545 -6.58 -12.89 -17.59
C ASP A 545 -7.46 -11.80 -18.23
N ALA A 546 -7.60 -11.83 -19.55
CA ALA A 546 -8.48 -10.91 -20.27
C ALA A 546 -9.93 -11.02 -19.82
N LYS A 547 -10.43 -12.26 -19.69
CA LYS A 547 -11.78 -12.53 -19.21
C LYS A 547 -12.00 -12.05 -17.79
N LYS A 548 -11.04 -12.34 -16.90
CA LYS A 548 -11.09 -11.88 -15.50
C LYS A 548 -11.11 -10.36 -15.41
N ALA A 549 -10.27 -9.70 -16.18
CA ALA A 549 -10.24 -8.24 -16.23
C ALA A 549 -11.57 -7.66 -16.77
N ARG A 550 -12.15 -8.29 -17.78
CA ARG A 550 -13.45 -7.88 -18.32
C ARG A 550 -14.56 -8.01 -17.28
N GLU A 551 -14.58 -9.08 -16.51
CA GLU A 551 -15.50 -9.27 -15.37
C GLU A 551 -15.33 -8.17 -14.33
N LEU A 552 -14.10 -7.70 -14.10
CA LEU A 552 -13.78 -6.63 -13.16
C LEU A 552 -14.02 -5.22 -13.75
N GLY A 553 -14.45 -5.13 -15.00
CA GLY A 553 -14.86 -3.87 -15.63
C GLY A 553 -13.84 -3.25 -16.57
N ALA A 554 -12.85 -4.00 -17.05
CA ALA A 554 -11.90 -3.50 -18.04
C ALA A 554 -12.62 -3.20 -19.37
N GLU A 555 -12.25 -2.09 -19.98
CA GLU A 555 -12.85 -1.59 -21.23
C GLU A 555 -12.04 -1.93 -22.48
N GLY A 556 -11.04 -2.77 -22.32
CA GLY A 556 -10.16 -3.21 -23.39
C GLY A 556 -8.83 -3.71 -22.83
N ILE A 557 -7.93 -4.11 -23.73
CA ILE A 557 -6.54 -4.39 -23.41
C ILE A 557 -5.68 -3.19 -23.82
N GLY A 558 -4.93 -2.62 -22.88
CA GLY A 558 -3.98 -1.56 -23.15
C GLY A 558 -2.58 -2.07 -23.46
N LEU A 559 -2.27 -3.29 -23.00
CA LEU A 559 -1.01 -3.96 -23.33
C LEU A 559 -1.19 -5.47 -23.36
N CYS A 560 -0.93 -6.05 -24.53
CA CYS A 560 -0.70 -7.48 -24.68
C CYS A 560 0.77 -7.67 -25.07
N ARG A 561 1.52 -8.37 -24.23
CA ARG A 561 2.93 -8.69 -24.44
C ARG A 561 3.04 -10.00 -25.20
N THR A 562 3.37 -9.91 -26.48
CA THR A 562 3.39 -11.10 -27.36
C THR A 562 4.45 -12.13 -26.98
N GLU A 563 5.55 -11.73 -26.35
CA GLU A 563 6.60 -12.62 -25.88
C GLU A 563 6.10 -13.63 -24.83
N HIS A 564 5.12 -13.28 -24.03
CA HIS A 564 4.58 -14.17 -23.01
C HIS A 564 3.77 -15.35 -23.59
N MET A 565 3.44 -15.29 -24.86
CA MET A 565 2.71 -16.35 -25.56
C MET A 565 3.60 -17.52 -25.98
N PHE A 566 4.92 -17.39 -25.88
CA PHE A 566 5.89 -18.39 -26.37
C PHE A 566 6.34 -19.40 -25.34
N PHE A 567 6.00 -19.24 -24.08
CA PHE A 567 6.49 -20.10 -22.99
C PHE A 567 5.66 -21.37 -22.75
N GLY A 568 4.57 -21.56 -23.44
CA GLY A 568 3.75 -22.77 -23.33
C GLY A 568 4.46 -24.01 -23.90
N GLU A 569 4.04 -25.18 -23.45
CA GLU A 569 4.55 -26.47 -23.94
C GLU A 569 4.38 -26.57 -25.46
N GLY A 570 5.46 -26.95 -26.16
CA GLY A 570 5.50 -27.07 -27.62
C GLY A 570 5.66 -25.75 -28.38
N ARG A 571 5.56 -24.59 -27.69
CA ARG A 571 5.67 -23.28 -28.33
C ARG A 571 7.08 -22.74 -28.30
N ILE A 572 7.78 -22.94 -27.20
CA ILE A 572 9.14 -22.41 -27.00
C ILE A 572 10.13 -22.99 -28.04
N ASP A 573 9.93 -24.22 -28.44
CA ASP A 573 10.80 -24.88 -29.42
C ASP A 573 10.78 -24.17 -30.78
N ALA A 574 9.60 -23.81 -31.29
CA ALA A 574 9.46 -23.07 -32.53
C ALA A 574 10.06 -21.67 -32.43
N PHE A 575 9.90 -21.03 -31.28
CA PHE A 575 10.46 -19.70 -31.01
C PHE A 575 11.98 -19.74 -30.94
N ARG A 576 12.56 -20.73 -30.27
CA ARG A 576 14.00 -20.97 -30.24
C ARG A 576 14.60 -21.28 -31.62
N GLU A 577 13.85 -22.01 -32.44
CA GLU A 577 14.21 -22.23 -33.85
C GLU A 577 14.29 -20.91 -34.62
N MET A 578 13.35 -20.04 -34.43
CA MET A 578 13.34 -18.70 -35.04
C MET A 578 14.56 -17.86 -34.60
N ILE A 579 14.81 -17.85 -33.28
CA ILE A 579 15.93 -17.07 -32.68
C ILE A 579 17.28 -17.52 -33.21
N CYS A 580 17.49 -18.83 -33.31
CA CYS A 580 18.76 -19.42 -33.76
C CYS A 580 18.88 -19.54 -35.27
N SER A 581 17.94 -18.99 -36.04
CA SER A 581 18.01 -18.94 -37.50
C SER A 581 19.12 -18.00 -37.96
N THR A 582 19.86 -18.40 -38.99
CA THR A 582 20.94 -17.62 -39.55
C THR A 582 20.61 -17.02 -40.92
N THR A 583 19.54 -17.46 -41.56
CA THR A 583 19.06 -16.96 -42.84
C THR A 583 17.60 -16.52 -42.77
N VAL A 584 17.17 -15.67 -43.69
CA VAL A 584 15.76 -15.22 -43.80
C VAL A 584 14.83 -16.41 -44.06
N GLU A 585 15.22 -17.30 -44.96
CA GLU A 585 14.40 -18.50 -45.30
C GLU A 585 14.22 -19.43 -44.09
N GLU A 586 15.28 -19.65 -43.34
CA GLU A 586 15.25 -20.45 -42.12
C GLU A 586 14.34 -19.81 -41.06
N ARG A 587 14.45 -18.50 -40.91
CA ARG A 587 13.63 -17.74 -39.97
C ARG A 587 12.17 -17.76 -40.39
N GLU A 588 11.87 -17.53 -41.65
CA GLU A 588 10.48 -17.58 -42.18
C GLU A 588 9.85 -18.97 -41.99
N LYS A 589 10.64 -20.05 -42.12
CA LYS A 589 10.18 -21.41 -41.86
C LYS A 589 9.77 -21.58 -40.40
N ALA A 590 10.56 -21.06 -39.49
CA ALA A 590 10.24 -21.10 -38.04
C ALA A 590 9.02 -20.24 -37.73
N LEU A 591 8.95 -19.06 -38.33
CA LEU A 591 7.80 -18.14 -38.14
C LEU A 591 6.49 -18.73 -38.70
N ALA A 592 6.57 -19.52 -39.75
CA ALA A 592 5.39 -20.21 -40.29
C ALA A 592 4.78 -21.21 -39.28
N LYS A 593 5.60 -21.75 -38.37
CA LYS A 593 5.14 -22.63 -37.27
C LYS A 593 4.48 -21.81 -36.13
N ILE A 594 4.97 -20.60 -35.90
CA ILE A 594 4.51 -19.72 -34.81
C ILE A 594 3.20 -19.02 -35.19
N LEU A 595 3.03 -18.64 -36.45
CA LEU A 595 1.87 -17.86 -36.92
C LEU A 595 0.53 -18.45 -36.49
N PRO A 596 0.22 -19.74 -36.71
CA PRO A 596 -1.06 -20.31 -36.28
C PRO A 596 -1.28 -20.23 -34.77
N MET A 597 -0.23 -20.39 -34.00
CA MET A 597 -0.28 -20.33 -32.53
C MET A 597 -0.65 -18.92 -32.06
N GLN A 598 0.02 -17.90 -32.56
CA GLN A 598 -0.28 -16.51 -32.22
C GLN A 598 -1.64 -16.07 -32.74
N GLN A 599 -2.01 -16.47 -33.93
CA GLN A 599 -3.32 -16.19 -34.48
C GLN A 599 -4.44 -16.73 -33.58
N ALA A 600 -4.31 -17.97 -33.11
CA ALA A 600 -5.26 -18.58 -32.17
C ALA A 600 -5.31 -17.84 -30.85
N ASP A 601 -4.16 -17.42 -30.31
CA ASP A 601 -4.08 -16.63 -29.09
C ASP A 601 -4.80 -15.30 -29.22
N PHE A 602 -4.59 -14.58 -30.30
CA PHE A 602 -5.26 -13.30 -30.57
C PHE A 602 -6.76 -13.46 -30.81
N GLU A 603 -7.19 -14.51 -31.47
CA GLU A 603 -8.61 -14.83 -31.61
C GLU A 603 -9.28 -15.01 -30.26
N ALA A 604 -8.63 -15.74 -29.36
CA ALA A 604 -9.13 -15.99 -28.00
C ALA A 604 -9.20 -14.69 -27.19
N LEU A 605 -8.23 -13.79 -27.35
CA LEU A 605 -8.25 -12.46 -26.68
C LEU A 605 -9.38 -11.58 -27.22
N TYR A 606 -9.57 -11.53 -28.53
CA TYR A 606 -10.67 -10.76 -29.12
C TYR A 606 -12.04 -11.27 -28.68
N GLU A 607 -12.20 -12.59 -28.60
CA GLU A 607 -13.43 -13.20 -28.06
C GLU A 607 -13.65 -12.82 -26.60
N ALA A 608 -12.62 -12.89 -25.77
CA ALA A 608 -12.71 -12.55 -24.34
C ALA A 608 -13.08 -11.09 -24.10
N LEU A 609 -12.66 -10.19 -24.97
CA LEU A 609 -12.90 -8.75 -24.85
C LEU A 609 -14.17 -8.27 -25.58
N GLU A 610 -14.88 -9.14 -26.26
CA GLU A 610 -16.20 -8.87 -26.85
C GLU A 610 -16.25 -7.63 -27.76
N GLY A 611 -15.21 -7.42 -28.57
CA GLY A 611 -15.14 -6.29 -29.50
C GLY A 611 -14.64 -4.98 -28.92
N THR A 612 -14.21 -4.95 -27.67
CA THR A 612 -13.54 -3.79 -27.09
C THR A 612 -12.11 -3.67 -27.62
N PRO A 613 -11.45 -2.49 -27.51
CA PRO A 613 -10.10 -2.31 -28.05
C PRO A 613 -9.07 -3.27 -27.46
N VAL A 614 -8.19 -3.80 -28.32
CA VAL A 614 -7.08 -4.65 -27.91
C VAL A 614 -5.80 -4.10 -28.52
N CYS A 615 -4.90 -3.61 -27.66
CA CYS A 615 -3.59 -3.11 -28.06
C CYS A 615 -2.53 -4.21 -27.92
N ILE A 616 -1.94 -4.58 -29.03
CA ILE A 616 -0.97 -5.67 -29.11
C ILE A 616 0.42 -5.08 -29.36
N ARG A 617 1.32 -5.30 -28.41
CA ARG A 617 2.71 -4.89 -28.54
C ARG A 617 3.51 -5.99 -29.25
N PHE A 618 4.23 -5.61 -30.27
CA PHE A 618 5.12 -6.52 -30.96
C PHE A 618 6.31 -6.92 -30.09
N LEU A 619 7.01 -7.97 -30.47
CA LEU A 619 8.09 -8.56 -29.70
C LEU A 619 9.07 -7.51 -29.21
N ASP A 620 9.30 -7.48 -27.91
CA ASP A 620 10.08 -6.45 -27.24
C ASP A 620 11.42 -6.94 -26.64
N PRO A 621 11.50 -8.06 -25.89
CA PRO A 621 12.73 -8.44 -25.21
C PRO A 621 13.84 -8.87 -26.16
N PRO A 622 15.12 -8.76 -25.73
CA PRO A 622 16.24 -9.31 -26.50
C PRO A 622 16.12 -10.81 -26.69
N LEU A 623 16.54 -11.30 -27.85
CA LEU A 623 16.39 -12.72 -28.19
C LEU A 623 17.17 -13.66 -27.26
N HIS A 624 18.25 -13.21 -26.64
CA HIS A 624 19.04 -14.07 -25.74
C HIS A 624 18.25 -14.54 -24.51
N GLU A 625 17.17 -13.85 -24.14
CA GLU A 625 16.34 -14.27 -22.99
C GLU A 625 15.62 -15.60 -23.22
N PHE A 626 15.47 -16.01 -24.47
CA PHE A 626 14.70 -17.20 -24.84
C PHE A 626 15.56 -18.37 -25.29
N VAL A 627 16.88 -18.20 -25.36
CA VAL A 627 17.78 -19.25 -25.83
C VAL A 627 17.79 -20.46 -24.89
N PRO A 628 17.96 -21.67 -25.43
CA PRO A 628 18.04 -22.86 -24.57
C PRO A 628 19.32 -22.85 -23.74
N THR A 629 19.22 -23.27 -22.49
CA THR A 629 20.33 -23.40 -21.54
C THR A 629 20.70 -24.85 -21.27
N GLU A 630 19.74 -25.74 -21.38
CA GLU A 630 19.92 -27.18 -21.13
C GLU A 630 20.55 -27.87 -22.36
N GLU A 631 21.50 -28.77 -22.11
CA GLU A 631 22.22 -29.48 -23.17
C GLU A 631 21.28 -30.27 -24.07
N GLY A 632 20.28 -30.95 -23.50
CA GLY A 632 19.27 -31.70 -24.24
C GLY A 632 18.45 -30.88 -25.21
N ASP A 633 18.09 -29.64 -24.79
CA ASP A 633 17.36 -28.70 -25.62
C ASP A 633 18.21 -28.16 -26.75
N ILE A 634 19.50 -27.93 -26.50
CA ILE A 634 20.46 -27.50 -27.51
C ILE A 634 20.65 -28.58 -28.56
N GLU A 635 20.80 -29.84 -28.15
CA GLU A 635 20.93 -31.02 -29.04
C GLU A 635 19.69 -31.20 -29.91
N ALA A 636 18.50 -31.08 -29.32
CA ALA A 636 17.23 -31.15 -30.05
C ALA A 636 17.08 -30.04 -31.10
N LEU A 637 17.47 -28.83 -30.75
CA LEU A 637 17.44 -27.70 -31.66
C LEU A 637 18.44 -27.87 -32.82
N ALA A 638 19.64 -28.32 -32.51
CA ALA A 638 20.66 -28.65 -33.51
C ALA A 638 20.17 -29.68 -34.52
N ALA A 639 19.54 -30.75 -34.06
CA ALA A 639 18.96 -31.76 -34.90
C ALA A 639 17.86 -31.20 -35.82
N THR A 640 16.96 -30.37 -35.26
CA THR A 640 15.85 -29.73 -36.00
C THR A 640 16.36 -28.84 -37.13
N GLN A 641 17.43 -28.07 -36.87
CA GLN A 641 17.98 -27.10 -37.82
C GLN A 641 19.09 -27.68 -38.73
N GLY A 642 19.47 -28.95 -38.54
CA GLY A 642 20.57 -29.52 -39.30
C GLY A 642 21.92 -28.87 -39.03
N LYS A 643 22.10 -28.39 -37.79
CA LYS A 643 23.33 -27.75 -37.31
C LYS A 643 24.01 -28.63 -36.27
N THR A 644 25.28 -28.35 -36.01
CA THR A 644 26.00 -29.01 -34.91
C THR A 644 25.69 -28.35 -33.59
N VAL A 645 25.88 -29.05 -32.47
CA VAL A 645 25.72 -28.47 -31.13
C VAL A 645 26.66 -27.25 -30.93
N ALA A 646 27.88 -27.36 -31.46
CA ALA A 646 28.85 -26.26 -31.41
C ALA A 646 28.37 -25.00 -32.16
N GLU A 647 27.72 -25.20 -33.31
CA GLU A 647 27.14 -24.07 -34.08
C GLU A 647 26.01 -23.39 -33.32
N ILE A 648 25.12 -24.16 -32.67
CA ILE A 648 24.04 -23.61 -31.84
C ILE A 648 24.59 -22.84 -30.64
N LYS A 649 25.58 -23.40 -29.94
CA LYS A 649 26.25 -22.70 -28.82
C LYS A 649 26.94 -21.41 -29.25
N ALA A 650 27.54 -21.38 -30.45
CA ALA A 650 28.13 -20.16 -30.99
C ALA A 650 27.07 -19.09 -31.29
N ILE A 651 25.91 -19.47 -31.82
CA ILE A 651 24.80 -18.56 -32.09
C ILE A 651 24.29 -18.00 -30.77
N ILE A 652 24.06 -18.84 -29.77
CA ILE A 652 23.60 -18.43 -28.43
C ILE A 652 24.60 -17.42 -27.83
N ALA A 653 25.89 -17.70 -27.89
CA ALA A 653 26.93 -16.79 -27.40
C ALA A 653 26.94 -15.44 -28.13
N SER A 654 26.64 -15.45 -29.42
CA SER A 654 26.57 -14.21 -30.23
C SER A 654 25.38 -13.32 -29.89
N LEU A 655 24.32 -13.90 -29.30
CA LEU A 655 23.12 -13.19 -28.92
C LEU A 655 23.21 -12.56 -27.53
N HIS A 656 24.25 -12.90 -26.77
CA HIS A 656 24.43 -12.38 -25.42
C HIS A 656 24.59 -10.85 -25.42
N GLU A 657 23.81 -10.19 -24.59
CA GLU A 657 23.80 -8.74 -24.46
C GLU A 657 24.53 -8.31 -23.16
N PHE A 658 25.45 -7.33 -23.27
CA PHE A 658 26.11 -6.74 -22.09
C PHE A 658 25.14 -5.88 -21.29
N ASN A 659 24.26 -5.17 -21.98
CA ASN A 659 23.21 -4.34 -21.38
C ASN A 659 21.89 -4.61 -22.11
N PRO A 660 21.13 -5.61 -21.64
CA PRO A 660 19.88 -6.02 -22.30
C PRO A 660 18.86 -4.90 -22.44
N MET A 661 18.80 -3.99 -21.46
CA MET A 661 17.84 -2.88 -21.47
C MET A 661 18.08 -1.93 -22.66
N MET A 662 19.34 -1.74 -23.05
CA MET A 662 19.75 -0.82 -24.11
C MET A 662 20.23 -1.53 -25.38
N GLY A 663 19.98 -2.82 -25.50
CA GLY A 663 20.51 -3.65 -26.56
C GLY A 663 19.58 -3.83 -27.77
N HIS A 664 19.75 -4.99 -28.39
CA HIS A 664 19.02 -5.37 -29.60
C HIS A 664 17.65 -5.94 -29.22
N ARG A 665 16.69 -5.07 -29.04
CA ARG A 665 15.32 -5.41 -28.66
C ARG A 665 14.30 -4.43 -29.26
N GLY A 666 13.02 -4.71 -29.07
CA GLY A 666 11.92 -3.85 -29.48
C GLY A 666 11.89 -3.59 -30.98
N CYS A 667 11.69 -2.36 -31.40
CA CYS A 667 11.66 -1.98 -32.81
C CYS A 667 12.96 -2.29 -33.54
N ARG A 668 14.08 -2.38 -32.83
CA ARG A 668 15.38 -2.74 -33.40
C ARG A 668 15.38 -4.15 -33.96
N LEU A 669 14.65 -5.08 -33.32
CA LEU A 669 14.42 -6.41 -33.86
C LEU A 669 13.58 -6.36 -35.14
N ALA A 670 12.54 -5.53 -35.16
CA ALA A 670 11.68 -5.37 -36.33
C ALA A 670 12.44 -4.72 -37.50
N VAL A 671 13.40 -3.86 -37.25
CA VAL A 671 14.25 -3.28 -38.29
C VAL A 671 15.25 -4.32 -38.82
N THR A 672 15.89 -5.08 -37.94
CA THR A 672 16.87 -6.12 -38.34
C THR A 672 16.21 -7.34 -38.98
N TYR A 673 15.06 -7.76 -38.43
CA TYR A 673 14.32 -8.95 -38.85
C TYR A 673 12.85 -8.59 -39.19
N PRO A 674 12.60 -7.88 -40.29
CA PRO A 674 11.24 -7.41 -40.61
C PRO A 674 10.24 -8.55 -40.79
N GLU A 675 10.68 -9.74 -41.11
CA GLU A 675 9.83 -10.92 -41.21
C GLU A 675 9.11 -11.27 -39.90
N ILE A 676 9.69 -10.95 -38.75
CA ILE A 676 9.02 -11.12 -37.44
C ILE A 676 7.81 -10.20 -37.34
N ALA A 677 7.98 -8.91 -37.67
CA ALA A 677 6.89 -7.94 -37.63
C ALA A 677 5.79 -8.28 -38.66
N LYS A 678 6.16 -8.78 -39.82
CA LYS A 678 5.21 -9.23 -40.86
C LYS A 678 4.40 -10.41 -40.34
N MET A 679 5.04 -11.39 -39.70
CA MET A 679 4.34 -12.55 -39.14
C MET A 679 3.35 -12.12 -38.06
N GLN A 680 3.79 -11.28 -37.14
CA GLN A 680 2.91 -10.81 -36.06
C GLN A 680 1.73 -10.00 -36.63
N THR A 681 1.93 -9.17 -37.62
CA THR A 681 0.87 -8.43 -38.32
C THR A 681 -0.14 -9.38 -38.94
N ARG A 682 0.31 -10.43 -39.65
CA ARG A 682 -0.60 -11.44 -40.22
C ARG A 682 -1.44 -12.12 -39.16
N ALA A 683 -0.81 -12.52 -38.07
CA ALA A 683 -1.51 -13.18 -36.95
C ALA A 683 -2.61 -12.26 -36.35
N VAL A 684 -2.29 -11.00 -36.10
CA VAL A 684 -3.21 -10.01 -35.56
C VAL A 684 -4.39 -9.78 -36.50
N ILE A 685 -4.11 -9.49 -37.76
CA ILE A 685 -5.15 -9.15 -38.76
C ILE A 685 -6.04 -10.34 -39.09
N ARG A 686 -5.45 -11.52 -39.29
CA ARG A 686 -6.23 -12.77 -39.55
C ARG A 686 -7.16 -13.09 -38.38
N ALA A 687 -6.65 -12.99 -37.17
CA ALA A 687 -7.43 -13.19 -35.94
C ALA A 687 -8.62 -12.21 -35.87
N ALA A 688 -8.36 -10.95 -36.10
CA ALA A 688 -9.41 -9.91 -36.10
C ALA A 688 -10.47 -10.15 -37.15
N ILE A 689 -10.07 -10.53 -38.35
CA ILE A 689 -10.99 -10.86 -39.45
C ILE A 689 -11.87 -12.04 -39.06
N ASN A 690 -11.30 -13.11 -38.56
CA ASN A 690 -12.04 -14.31 -38.19
C ASN A 690 -13.05 -14.05 -37.07
N VAL A 691 -12.66 -13.31 -36.04
CA VAL A 691 -13.55 -12.96 -34.92
C VAL A 691 -14.65 -12.00 -35.37
N GLN A 692 -14.36 -11.01 -36.23
CA GLN A 692 -15.35 -10.09 -36.79
C GLN A 692 -16.40 -10.83 -37.66
N ARG A 693 -16.00 -11.86 -38.38
CA ARG A 693 -16.93 -12.69 -39.17
C ARG A 693 -17.89 -13.47 -38.26
N VAL A 694 -17.42 -13.97 -37.16
CA VAL A 694 -18.25 -14.73 -36.18
C VAL A 694 -19.19 -13.78 -35.44
N HIS A 695 -18.77 -12.56 -35.18
CA HIS A 695 -19.53 -11.52 -34.45
C HIS A 695 -19.68 -10.26 -35.31
N PRO A 696 -20.60 -10.24 -36.28
CA PRO A 696 -20.76 -9.10 -37.21
C PRO A 696 -21.18 -7.80 -36.52
N ASP A 697 -21.80 -7.89 -35.35
CA ASP A 697 -22.25 -6.75 -34.53
C ASP A 697 -21.15 -6.12 -33.68
N TRP A 698 -19.99 -6.79 -33.54
CA TRP A 698 -18.85 -6.23 -32.85
C TRP A 698 -18.04 -5.30 -33.75
N ASN A 699 -17.30 -4.39 -33.20
CA ASN A 699 -16.33 -3.56 -33.89
C ASN A 699 -14.90 -3.98 -33.48
N VAL A 700 -14.39 -5.05 -34.09
CA VAL A 700 -13.05 -5.56 -33.81
C VAL A 700 -12.04 -4.68 -34.54
N LYS A 701 -11.37 -3.81 -33.78
CA LYS A 701 -10.38 -2.86 -34.30
C LYS A 701 -9.02 -3.13 -33.65
N PRO A 702 -8.09 -3.80 -34.36
CA PRO A 702 -6.76 -4.02 -33.82
C PRO A 702 -5.99 -2.71 -33.59
N GLU A 703 -5.27 -2.64 -32.49
CA GLU A 703 -4.29 -1.60 -32.21
C GLU A 703 -2.91 -2.26 -32.14
N ILE A 704 -2.04 -1.94 -33.09
CA ILE A 704 -0.70 -2.51 -33.18
C ILE A 704 0.29 -1.49 -32.61
N MET A 705 1.05 -1.89 -31.61
CA MET A 705 1.98 -1.02 -30.90
C MET A 705 3.43 -1.45 -31.16
N ILE A 706 4.22 -0.53 -31.70
CA ILE A 706 5.64 -0.73 -31.95
C ILE A 706 6.43 -0.24 -30.72
N PRO A 707 7.18 -1.13 -30.05
CA PRO A 707 7.91 -0.76 -28.83
C PRO A 707 9.25 -0.09 -29.14
N LEU A 708 9.76 0.66 -28.16
CA LEU A 708 11.13 1.15 -28.09
C LEU A 708 11.52 2.15 -29.20
N ILE A 709 10.57 2.90 -29.72
CA ILE A 709 10.83 3.92 -30.74
C ILE A 709 11.59 5.10 -30.11
N GLY A 710 12.69 5.48 -30.71
CA GLY A 710 13.47 6.67 -30.34
C GLY A 710 13.55 7.72 -31.44
N ASP A 711 13.31 7.34 -32.70
CA ASP A 711 13.33 8.21 -33.87
C ASP A 711 12.10 7.92 -34.74
N VAL A 712 11.48 8.96 -35.27
CA VAL A 712 10.31 8.82 -36.15
C VAL A 712 10.59 7.94 -37.36
N LYS A 713 11.84 7.91 -37.86
CA LYS A 713 12.21 7.06 -38.99
C LYS A 713 12.18 5.59 -38.67
N GLU A 714 12.45 5.20 -37.43
CA GLU A 714 12.26 3.81 -36.97
C GLU A 714 10.79 3.41 -37.08
N LEU A 715 9.90 4.25 -36.56
CA LEU A 715 8.45 3.99 -36.64
C LEU A 715 7.97 3.93 -38.08
N LYS A 716 8.37 4.90 -38.88
CA LYS A 716 7.98 4.97 -40.29
C LYS A 716 8.43 3.72 -41.07
N TYR A 717 9.66 3.27 -40.84
CA TYR A 717 10.22 2.08 -41.47
C TYR A 717 9.46 0.80 -41.10
N VAL A 718 9.25 0.57 -39.82
CA VAL A 718 8.53 -0.61 -39.33
C VAL A 718 7.06 -0.54 -39.73
N LYS A 719 6.42 0.60 -39.59
CA LYS A 719 5.03 0.83 -39.95
C LYS A 719 4.76 0.47 -41.41
N GLN A 720 5.70 0.73 -42.32
CA GLN A 720 5.53 0.40 -43.73
C GLN A 720 5.31 -1.12 -43.93
N PHE A 721 6.09 -1.95 -43.25
CA PHE A 721 5.93 -3.40 -43.31
C PHE A 721 4.60 -3.83 -42.70
N VAL A 722 4.22 -3.22 -41.60
CA VAL A 722 2.96 -3.53 -40.90
C VAL A 722 1.74 -3.17 -41.77
N VAL A 723 1.73 -1.98 -42.33
CA VAL A 723 0.63 -1.50 -43.16
C VAL A 723 0.51 -2.31 -44.46
N ASP A 724 1.61 -2.56 -45.13
CA ASP A 724 1.63 -3.36 -46.37
C ASP A 724 1.12 -4.78 -46.09
N THR A 725 1.56 -5.41 -45.04
CA THR A 725 1.13 -6.75 -44.65
C THR A 725 -0.36 -6.78 -44.24
N ALA A 726 -0.79 -5.83 -43.42
CA ALA A 726 -2.17 -5.73 -42.98
C ALA A 726 -3.13 -5.52 -44.17
N ASN A 727 -2.78 -4.62 -45.06
CA ASN A 727 -3.60 -4.33 -46.26
C ASN A 727 -3.65 -5.53 -47.22
N GLU A 728 -2.55 -6.24 -47.39
CA GLU A 728 -2.53 -7.50 -48.17
C GLU A 728 -3.50 -8.53 -47.58
N GLU A 729 -3.47 -8.75 -46.30
CA GLU A 729 -4.35 -9.70 -45.64
C GLU A 729 -5.83 -9.31 -45.70
N ILE A 730 -6.15 -8.04 -45.54
CA ILE A 730 -7.49 -7.50 -45.61
C ILE A 730 -8.03 -7.65 -47.06
N GLU A 731 -7.24 -7.29 -48.04
CA GLU A 731 -7.61 -7.39 -49.46
C GLU A 731 -7.80 -8.85 -49.87
N THR A 732 -6.88 -9.74 -49.48
CA THR A 732 -6.97 -11.17 -49.76
C THR A 732 -8.25 -11.79 -49.15
N ALA A 733 -8.66 -11.35 -47.97
CA ALA A 733 -9.89 -11.83 -47.32
C ALA A 733 -11.14 -11.20 -47.90
N GLY A 734 -11.04 -10.14 -48.70
CA GLY A 734 -12.18 -9.45 -49.32
C GLY A 734 -13.09 -8.76 -48.30
N VAL A 735 -12.56 -8.26 -47.21
CA VAL A 735 -13.32 -7.63 -46.12
C VAL A 735 -12.84 -6.19 -45.89
N THR A 736 -13.64 -5.45 -45.14
CA THR A 736 -13.23 -4.14 -44.62
C THR A 736 -12.92 -4.28 -43.14
N LEU A 737 -11.70 -3.91 -42.70
CA LEU A 737 -11.26 -3.91 -41.33
C LEU A 737 -10.47 -2.64 -41.05
N GLN A 738 -10.85 -1.95 -39.99
CA GLN A 738 -10.07 -0.80 -39.48
C GLN A 738 -9.05 -1.27 -38.47
N TYR A 739 -7.86 -0.71 -38.51
CA TYR A 739 -6.79 -0.96 -37.56
C TYR A 739 -5.99 0.30 -37.33
N GLU A 740 -5.25 0.35 -36.24
CA GLU A 740 -4.34 1.45 -35.89
C GLU A 740 -2.95 0.93 -35.67
N VAL A 741 -1.96 1.77 -36.06
CA VAL A 741 -0.56 1.52 -35.75
C VAL A 741 -0.02 2.70 -34.94
N GLY A 742 0.37 2.43 -33.71
CA GLY A 742 0.92 3.44 -32.82
C GLY A 742 2.22 2.98 -32.19
N THR A 743 2.68 3.72 -31.22
CA THR A 743 3.96 3.44 -30.58
C THR A 743 3.91 3.59 -29.07
N MET A 744 4.76 2.85 -28.41
CA MET A 744 5.06 3.07 -27.00
C MET A 744 6.03 4.24 -26.87
N ILE A 745 5.73 5.20 -26.02
CA ILE A 745 6.64 6.28 -25.63
C ILE A 745 7.31 5.83 -24.33
N GLU A 746 8.53 5.34 -24.45
CA GLU A 746 9.29 4.76 -23.34
C GLU A 746 10.78 5.16 -23.36
N ILE A 747 11.22 5.81 -24.41
CA ILE A 747 12.56 6.39 -24.50
C ILE A 747 12.42 7.90 -24.33
N PRO A 748 13.23 8.55 -23.48
CA PRO A 748 13.16 10.01 -23.28
C PRO A 748 13.23 10.82 -24.59
N ARG A 749 14.05 10.41 -25.55
CA ARG A 749 14.12 11.06 -26.86
C ARG A 749 12.79 11.04 -27.60
N ALA A 750 12.02 9.95 -27.48
CA ALA A 750 10.69 9.85 -28.09
C ALA A 750 9.72 10.89 -27.50
N ALA A 751 9.76 11.08 -26.20
CA ALA A 751 8.94 12.10 -25.55
C ALA A 751 9.33 13.52 -25.99
N LEU A 752 10.64 13.78 -26.13
CA LEU A 752 11.16 15.07 -26.58
C LEU A 752 10.85 15.38 -28.05
N THR A 753 10.65 14.36 -28.86
CA THR A 753 10.36 14.49 -30.31
C THR A 753 8.98 13.97 -30.67
N ALA A 754 8.06 14.00 -29.72
CA ALA A 754 6.72 13.46 -29.88
C ALA A 754 5.90 14.14 -30.99
N ASP A 755 6.18 15.40 -31.31
CA ASP A 755 5.60 16.13 -32.44
C ASP A 755 5.94 15.47 -33.79
N GLU A 756 7.16 14.99 -33.95
CA GLU A 756 7.55 14.27 -35.16
C GLU A 756 6.94 12.87 -35.21
N ILE A 757 6.97 12.15 -34.08
CA ILE A 757 6.45 10.78 -34.00
C ILE A 757 4.92 10.76 -34.21
N ALA A 758 4.21 11.78 -33.74
CA ALA A 758 2.77 11.90 -33.89
C ALA A 758 2.30 12.00 -35.37
N LYS A 759 3.19 12.39 -36.29
CA LYS A 759 2.90 12.40 -37.73
C LYS A 759 2.69 10.99 -38.29
N GLU A 760 3.31 9.99 -37.66
CA GLU A 760 3.29 8.60 -38.11
C GLU A 760 2.51 7.67 -37.16
N ALA A 761 2.18 8.10 -35.95
CA ALA A 761 1.49 7.28 -34.95
C ALA A 761 0.00 7.61 -34.88
N ASP A 762 -0.83 6.58 -34.80
CA ASP A 762 -2.28 6.72 -34.55
C ASP A 762 -2.56 6.87 -33.05
N PHE A 763 -1.67 6.38 -32.19
CA PHE A 763 -1.78 6.49 -30.75
C PHE A 763 -0.41 6.46 -30.07
N PHE A 764 -0.36 6.97 -28.84
CA PHE A 764 0.76 6.82 -27.92
C PHE A 764 0.36 6.01 -26.70
N CYS A 765 1.26 5.18 -26.22
CA CYS A 765 1.13 4.52 -24.91
C CYS A 765 2.43 4.69 -24.15
N PHE A 766 2.37 5.30 -22.96
CA PHE A 766 3.55 5.47 -22.13
C PHE A 766 3.96 4.14 -21.48
N GLY A 767 5.15 3.64 -21.82
CA GLY A 767 5.80 2.52 -21.16
C GLY A 767 6.62 3.03 -19.99
N THR A 768 5.99 3.34 -18.88
CA THR A 768 6.60 4.07 -17.78
C THR A 768 7.69 3.27 -17.04
N ASN A 769 7.72 1.95 -17.15
CA ASN A 769 8.82 1.16 -16.57
C ASN A 769 10.16 1.53 -17.25
N ASP A 770 10.21 1.43 -18.55
CA ASP A 770 11.42 1.80 -19.32
C ASP A 770 11.69 3.30 -19.30
N LEU A 771 10.66 4.12 -19.40
CA LEU A 771 10.81 5.57 -19.32
C LEU A 771 11.43 6.01 -18.00
N THR A 772 11.02 5.38 -16.89
CA THR A 772 11.59 5.61 -15.57
C THR A 772 13.05 5.18 -15.51
N GLN A 773 13.37 3.96 -15.98
CA GLN A 773 14.74 3.44 -16.01
C GLN A 773 15.69 4.38 -16.75
N MET A 774 15.29 4.82 -17.92
CA MET A 774 16.13 5.67 -18.78
C MET A 774 16.22 7.11 -18.27
N THR A 775 15.19 7.60 -17.62
CA THR A 775 15.17 8.95 -17.04
C THR A 775 16.04 9.03 -15.79
N PHE A 776 15.95 8.05 -14.89
CA PHE A 776 16.80 7.97 -13.72
C PHE A 776 18.20 7.43 -14.01
N GLY A 777 18.38 6.68 -15.08
CA GLY A 777 19.68 6.11 -15.46
C GLY A 777 20.07 4.88 -14.64
N PHE A 778 19.12 4.13 -14.10
CA PHE A 778 19.41 2.85 -13.44
C PHE A 778 18.37 1.78 -13.80
N SER A 779 18.82 0.54 -13.73
CA SER A 779 17.99 -0.63 -14.03
C SER A 779 17.06 -0.94 -12.88
N ARG A 780 15.81 -1.24 -13.21
CA ARG A 780 14.81 -1.76 -12.27
C ARG A 780 15.30 -3.00 -11.51
N ASP A 781 15.98 -3.91 -12.21
CA ASP A 781 16.45 -5.16 -11.63
C ASP A 781 17.64 -4.96 -10.67
N ASP A 782 18.45 -3.93 -10.90
CA ASP A 782 19.60 -3.62 -10.06
C ASP A 782 19.32 -2.63 -8.94
N ALA A 783 18.23 -1.88 -9.02
CA ALA A 783 17.90 -0.80 -8.08
C ALA A 783 17.75 -1.28 -6.62
N GLY A 784 17.34 -2.51 -6.41
CA GLY A 784 17.22 -3.09 -5.08
C GLY A 784 18.52 -3.12 -4.28
N LYS A 785 19.66 -3.02 -4.94
CA LYS A 785 20.98 -3.01 -4.28
C LYS A 785 21.26 -1.71 -3.53
N PHE A 786 20.61 -0.60 -3.91
CA PHE A 786 20.87 0.71 -3.32
C PHE A 786 19.63 1.50 -2.88
N LEU A 787 18.44 1.15 -3.31
CA LEU A 787 17.21 1.90 -2.98
C LEU A 787 16.95 1.97 -1.48
N SER A 788 17.24 0.90 -0.72
CA SER A 788 17.08 0.92 0.73
C SER A 788 17.92 2.00 1.39
N ALA A 789 19.18 2.17 0.95
CA ALA A 789 20.04 3.24 1.42
C ALA A 789 19.50 4.63 1.05
N TYR A 790 18.90 4.76 -0.13
CA TYR A 790 18.27 6.00 -0.56
C TYR A 790 17.06 6.38 0.31
N TYR A 791 16.27 5.40 0.73
CA TYR A 791 15.16 5.62 1.66
C TYR A 791 15.67 6.04 3.03
N ASP A 792 16.69 5.35 3.54
CA ASP A 792 17.29 5.64 4.85
C ASP A 792 17.93 7.04 4.88
N ALA A 793 18.56 7.44 3.79
CA ALA A 793 19.14 8.77 3.62
C ALA A 793 18.12 9.86 3.23
N LYS A 794 16.86 9.49 3.06
CA LYS A 794 15.74 10.38 2.67
C LYS A 794 15.95 11.06 1.31
N ILE A 795 16.67 10.40 0.41
CA ILE A 795 16.86 10.85 -0.98
C ILE A 795 15.57 10.55 -1.76
N PHE A 796 15.03 9.34 -1.62
CA PHE A 796 13.73 8.96 -2.17
C PHE A 796 12.76 8.59 -1.03
N GLU A 797 11.52 9.04 -1.16
CA GLU A 797 10.43 8.63 -0.26
C GLU A 797 9.72 7.36 -0.76
N ASN A 798 9.70 7.15 -2.08
CA ASN A 798 8.99 6.05 -2.71
C ASN A 798 9.86 5.38 -3.76
N ASP A 799 9.52 4.11 -4.06
CA ASP A 799 10.08 3.40 -5.21
C ASP A 799 9.53 4.02 -6.51
N PRO A 800 10.39 4.57 -7.38
CA PRO A 800 9.93 5.20 -8.62
C PRO A 800 9.29 4.21 -9.61
N PHE A 801 9.47 2.91 -9.42
CA PHE A 801 8.82 1.88 -10.24
C PHE A 801 7.44 1.50 -9.73
N ALA A 802 7.16 1.73 -8.46
CA ALA A 802 5.83 1.49 -7.87
C ALA A 802 4.93 2.73 -8.00
N LYS A 803 5.51 3.90 -7.79
CA LYS A 803 4.82 5.18 -7.84
C LYS A 803 5.49 6.09 -8.85
N LEU A 804 4.71 6.60 -9.80
CA LEU A 804 5.24 7.41 -10.90
C LEU A 804 5.96 8.67 -10.39
N ASP A 805 7.17 8.89 -10.89
CA ASP A 805 7.89 10.15 -10.72
C ASP A 805 7.19 11.25 -11.53
N GLN A 806 6.45 12.10 -10.85
CA GLN A 806 5.70 13.18 -11.48
C GLN A 806 6.58 14.38 -11.87
N ILE A 807 7.80 14.45 -11.36
CA ILE A 807 8.72 15.56 -11.61
C ILE A 807 9.50 15.35 -12.91
N GLY A 808 10.33 14.31 -12.99
CA GLY A 808 11.18 14.05 -14.17
C GLY A 808 10.43 13.31 -15.27
N VAL A 809 9.97 12.09 -14.97
CA VAL A 809 9.19 11.28 -15.92
C VAL A 809 7.89 11.98 -16.28
N GLY A 810 7.23 12.59 -15.32
CA GLY A 810 6.00 13.34 -15.52
C GLY A 810 6.17 14.52 -16.47
N LYS A 811 7.29 15.23 -16.43
CA LYS A 811 7.59 16.30 -17.39
C LYS A 811 7.73 15.77 -18.81
N LEU A 812 8.37 14.62 -18.99
CA LEU A 812 8.49 13.99 -20.31
C LEU A 812 7.13 13.56 -20.84
N MET A 813 6.26 13.01 -19.99
CA MET A 813 4.90 12.66 -20.37
C MET A 813 4.08 13.89 -20.79
N ASP A 814 4.16 14.96 -20.02
CA ASP A 814 3.49 16.22 -20.33
C ASP A 814 3.96 16.81 -21.66
N MET A 815 5.28 16.80 -21.89
CA MET A 815 5.87 17.24 -23.16
C MET A 815 5.35 16.42 -24.34
N ALA A 816 5.30 15.10 -24.20
CA ALA A 816 4.80 14.22 -25.26
C ALA A 816 3.34 14.50 -25.60
N VAL A 817 2.49 14.71 -24.59
CA VAL A 817 1.08 15.06 -24.79
C VAL A 817 0.94 16.42 -25.51
N LYS A 818 1.65 17.43 -25.03
CA LYS A 818 1.59 18.80 -25.57
C LYS A 818 2.17 18.94 -26.97
N LEU A 819 3.19 18.13 -27.30
CA LEU A 819 3.80 18.11 -28.62
C LEU A 819 2.99 17.26 -29.62
N GLY A 820 2.42 16.14 -29.16
CA GLY A 820 1.77 15.18 -30.03
C GLY A 820 0.38 15.58 -30.49
N ARG A 821 -0.49 16.02 -29.58
CA ARG A 821 -1.89 16.33 -29.89
C ARG A 821 -2.11 17.46 -30.90
N PRO A 822 -1.36 18.56 -30.89
CA PRO A 822 -1.51 19.58 -31.91
C PRO A 822 -1.20 19.10 -33.32
N VAL A 823 -0.27 18.15 -33.44
CA VAL A 823 0.14 17.55 -34.74
C VAL A 823 -0.90 16.53 -35.21
N ASN A 824 -1.43 15.71 -34.29
CA ASN A 824 -2.45 14.72 -34.57
C ASN A 824 -3.61 14.84 -33.56
N PRO A 825 -4.66 15.60 -33.86
CA PRO A 825 -5.79 15.77 -32.95
C PRO A 825 -6.57 14.49 -32.64
N HIS A 826 -6.42 13.46 -33.47
CA HIS A 826 -7.06 12.15 -33.26
C HIS A 826 -6.20 11.18 -32.42
N LEU A 827 -5.04 11.62 -31.99
CA LEU A 827 -4.12 10.81 -31.19
C LEU A 827 -4.73 10.47 -29.83
N HIS A 828 -5.00 9.19 -29.59
CA HIS A 828 -5.34 8.77 -28.24
C HIS A 828 -4.06 8.37 -27.48
N ILE A 829 -4.05 8.65 -26.19
CA ILE A 829 -2.87 8.49 -25.36
C ILE A 829 -3.25 7.74 -24.07
N GLY A 830 -2.49 6.71 -23.77
CA GLY A 830 -2.66 5.93 -22.55
C GLY A 830 -1.34 5.62 -21.85
N ILE A 831 -1.44 4.88 -20.75
CA ILE A 831 -0.31 4.39 -19.98
C ILE A 831 -0.50 2.90 -19.72
N CYS A 832 0.56 2.12 -19.80
CA CYS A 832 0.51 0.67 -19.57
C CYS A 832 1.58 0.13 -18.63
N GLY A 833 2.43 0.98 -18.08
CA GLY A 833 3.42 0.58 -17.06
C GLY A 833 2.75 0.15 -15.76
N GLU A 834 3.51 -0.37 -14.83
CA GLU A 834 3.02 -0.77 -13.49
C GLU A 834 2.29 0.37 -12.75
N HIS A 835 2.61 1.60 -13.10
CA HIS A 835 1.98 2.80 -12.53
C HIS A 835 0.50 2.96 -12.88
N GLY A 836 0.01 2.29 -13.92
CA GLY A 836 -1.40 2.37 -14.35
C GLY A 836 -2.41 1.89 -13.32
N GLY A 837 -1.98 1.12 -12.32
CA GLY A 837 -2.80 0.67 -11.20
C GLY A 837 -2.56 1.42 -9.89
N ASP A 838 -1.64 2.37 -9.86
CA ASP A 838 -1.35 3.17 -8.67
C ASP A 838 -2.28 4.40 -8.62
N PRO A 839 -3.05 4.60 -7.52
CA PRO A 839 -4.02 5.69 -7.45
C PRO A 839 -3.46 7.09 -7.70
N THR A 840 -2.28 7.41 -7.15
CA THR A 840 -1.67 8.73 -7.34
C THR A 840 -1.19 8.95 -8.76
N SER A 841 -0.70 7.91 -9.40
CA SER A 841 -0.29 7.93 -10.81
C SER A 841 -1.50 8.07 -11.74
N VAL A 842 -2.60 7.40 -11.44
CA VAL A 842 -3.88 7.53 -12.17
C VAL A 842 -4.39 8.98 -12.10
N GLU A 843 -4.35 9.58 -10.92
CA GLU A 843 -4.74 10.99 -10.75
C GLU A 843 -3.87 11.92 -11.61
N PHE A 844 -2.57 11.69 -11.63
CA PHE A 844 -1.64 12.45 -12.47
C PHE A 844 -1.95 12.28 -13.96
N CYS A 845 -2.24 11.06 -14.41
CA CYS A 845 -2.64 10.78 -15.80
C CYS A 845 -3.92 11.51 -16.19
N ASP A 846 -4.87 11.60 -15.28
CA ASP A 846 -6.10 12.38 -15.52
C ASP A 846 -5.79 13.87 -15.68
N LYS A 847 -4.91 14.42 -14.85
CA LYS A 847 -4.47 15.84 -14.97
C LYS A 847 -3.75 16.11 -16.28
N LEU A 848 -2.94 15.18 -16.76
CA LEU A 848 -2.27 15.30 -18.05
C LEU A 848 -3.24 15.22 -19.23
N GLY A 849 -4.46 14.76 -19.01
CA GLY A 849 -5.45 14.57 -20.05
C GLY A 849 -5.28 13.30 -20.88
N LEU A 850 -4.70 12.25 -20.31
CA LEU A 850 -4.65 10.94 -20.98
C LEU A 850 -6.05 10.41 -21.21
N ASP A 851 -6.20 9.51 -22.17
CA ASP A 851 -7.50 8.93 -22.52
C ASP A 851 -7.81 7.68 -21.72
N TYR A 852 -6.78 6.89 -21.39
CA TYR A 852 -6.95 5.69 -20.58
C TYR A 852 -5.71 5.37 -19.74
N VAL A 853 -5.94 4.55 -18.72
CA VAL A 853 -4.88 3.86 -17.98
C VAL A 853 -5.06 2.36 -18.19
N SER A 854 -3.96 1.60 -18.15
CA SER A 854 -3.98 0.14 -18.30
C SER A 854 -3.18 -0.49 -17.17
N CYS A 855 -3.75 -1.53 -16.56
CA CYS A 855 -3.17 -2.17 -15.39
C CYS A 855 -3.45 -3.67 -15.37
N SER A 856 -2.81 -4.39 -14.44
CA SER A 856 -3.09 -5.81 -14.26
C SER A 856 -4.58 -6.05 -13.93
N PRO A 857 -5.12 -7.24 -14.24
CA PRO A 857 -6.57 -7.49 -14.12
C PRO A 857 -7.17 -7.16 -12.75
N PHE A 858 -6.49 -7.54 -11.66
CA PHE A 858 -7.00 -7.32 -10.31
C PHE A 858 -6.88 -5.86 -9.83
N ARG A 859 -6.14 -5.04 -10.54
CA ARG A 859 -6.06 -3.60 -10.26
C ARG A 859 -7.10 -2.77 -11.00
N VAL A 860 -7.85 -3.37 -11.89
CA VAL A 860 -8.88 -2.67 -12.67
C VAL A 860 -9.90 -1.94 -11.79
N PRO A 861 -10.47 -2.55 -10.73
CA PRO A 861 -11.37 -1.83 -9.84
C PRO A 861 -10.70 -0.65 -9.13
N ILE A 862 -9.45 -0.82 -8.72
CA ILE A 862 -8.66 0.23 -8.05
C ILE A 862 -8.48 1.43 -8.99
N ALA A 863 -8.11 1.17 -10.23
CA ALA A 863 -7.91 2.21 -11.26
C ALA A 863 -9.23 2.92 -11.60
N ARG A 864 -10.34 2.19 -11.71
CA ARG A 864 -11.66 2.77 -11.94
C ARG A 864 -12.06 3.73 -10.84
N LEU A 865 -11.89 3.33 -9.60
CA LEU A 865 -12.20 4.16 -8.44
C LEU A 865 -11.26 5.38 -8.36
N ALA A 866 -9.97 5.18 -8.55
CA ALA A 866 -8.98 6.26 -8.56
C ALA A 866 -9.25 7.28 -9.66
N ALA A 867 -9.63 6.82 -10.86
CA ALA A 867 -10.02 7.68 -11.97
C ALA A 867 -11.26 8.51 -11.66
N ALA A 868 -12.26 7.91 -11.01
CA ALA A 868 -13.46 8.62 -10.56
C ALA A 868 -13.14 9.70 -9.53
N GLN A 869 -12.32 9.37 -8.55
CA GLN A 869 -11.89 10.33 -7.53
C GLN A 869 -11.11 11.50 -8.14
N ALA A 870 -10.23 11.22 -9.08
CA ALA A 870 -9.48 12.25 -9.80
C ALA A 870 -10.42 13.20 -10.56
N ALA A 871 -11.39 12.66 -11.28
CA ALA A 871 -12.38 13.46 -12.02
C ALA A 871 -13.26 14.33 -11.11
N ILE A 872 -13.66 13.80 -9.97
CA ILE A 872 -14.47 14.53 -8.98
C ILE A 872 -13.68 15.68 -8.38
N LYS A 873 -12.42 15.45 -8.02
CA LYS A 873 -11.54 16.46 -7.40
C LYS A 873 -11.20 17.62 -8.32
N GLN A 874 -11.20 17.41 -9.64
CA GLN A 874 -10.90 18.45 -10.63
C GLN A 874 -12.08 19.38 -10.94
N LYS A 875 -13.28 19.06 -10.50
CA LYS A 875 -14.49 19.87 -10.64
C LYS A 875 -14.76 20.65 -9.35
#